data_871c0cf12c9f4c6bcfa96ea0de6fc5d0
#
_entry.id   871c0cf12c9f4c6bcfa96ea0de6fc5d0
#
_cell.length_a   1.000
_cell.length_b   1.000
_cell.length_c   1.000
_cell.angle_alpha   90.00
_cell.angle_beta   90.00
_cell.angle_gamma   90.00
#
_symmetry.space_group_name_H-M   'P 1'
#
loop_
_entity.id
_entity.type
_entity.pdbx_description
1 polymer ?
#
loop_
_entity_poly.entity_id
_entity_poly.type
_entity_poly.pdbx_seq_one_letter_code
_entity_poly.pdbx_strand_id
1 'polypeptide(L)'
;VRAAVRTLLASLLCALVLPAQADQYRSEQRIVDTPTAPPQQEDPQKLLQITSDPYAKALLLRDLAAQAAQRRDYAKARQYLEQALAQNALSGPAAAQMKNDLAQLYLSGGDIRKVLPQLEAQLRSGQATPQVLAAVGAAYIGDRRYAEAVTLLQKAGADRADADIAWRRALAAALIGAGREREATPLLEKLLREDPRNREDWMRLAALQLKAGNKERAAATMDLANRLGFLQTAEERLRLATLTAQIGAPFEAGSLLQSLLERKLVPDDRNSRKLLAQFWLAAREDSLAMPALEALLKTAPDAALYQQLAQLHLDRDEYAQAAQALQQAIALGKPSGKTYLALGFAQYQQADVDAALAAFREADRLPDGRPSAAQWIKYLESGKAREQALQAAAARGAREGDAVQLSDRLSGGGGVLGAAASAGAVAAVQSGKETPIGADASGNADGTIPPWSGGLQRAQWPAAYRSGQRLADPYPDDKPLFTITASNLAQYRGRLSAGHLALFAKYPDYRMPVYATRRSVAYPQAIYDASRANIGRARLTGSDELTGARLGVPFPHPASGVEILWNHRTRYRGNSIVTQSTQAVVRPSGTPTFLKQTERVLFRYGNTKNPLDLAQDNTLLYYLTWFGKTRNDIDFVALVHESANSLKQPRNIWVIPPGVPRMFRIPPVGYDQPFPGADGLMFVDMIDMYNGAFDRYVWKLTGKRELYVPYNSYRLGDGRYRYAQLLTPKFFNPEGTRYELHRVWVIEASERGGMRHSFGTRVFYVDEDSWNVLLVENQDHDGRLWRFQEGHLLPAYDVQAANCAPVVTYDLKDGRYFVNRLYAEDAPPQLDVPMREAEFLPDAVRGRYAHF
;
A
#
# COMPACT_ATOMS: atom_id res chain seq x y z
N VAL A 1 -22.31 -39.89 18.77
CA VAL A 1 -21.91 -40.83 19.81
C VAL A 1 -22.80 -42.10 19.79
N ARG A 2 -24.15 -41.94 19.69
CA ARG A 2 -25.06 -43.14 19.65
C ARG A 2 -24.93 -43.98 18.38
N ALA A 3 -24.67 -43.33 17.20
CA ALA A 3 -24.45 -44.03 15.94
C ALA A 3 -23.08 -44.73 15.91
N ALA A 4 -22.05 -44.07 16.45
CA ALA A 4 -20.69 -44.60 16.52
C ALA A 4 -20.55 -45.85 17.40
N VAL A 5 -21.30 -45.88 18.50
CA VAL A 5 -21.36 -47.07 19.36
C VAL A 5 -22.05 -48.24 18.65
N ARG A 6 -23.07 -47.98 17.81
CA ARG A 6 -23.73 -49.04 17.03
C ARG A 6 -22.82 -49.62 15.93
N THR A 7 -22.05 -48.78 15.25
CA THR A 7 -21.14 -49.22 14.18
C THR A 7 -19.90 -49.93 14.75
N LEU A 8 -19.40 -49.49 15.90
CA LEU A 8 -18.30 -50.12 16.61
C LEU A 8 -18.64 -51.53 17.12
N LEU A 9 -19.88 -51.73 17.54
CA LEU A 9 -20.36 -53.04 18.02
C LEU A 9 -20.65 -54.00 16.89
N ALA A 10 -21.07 -53.52 15.72
CA ALA A 10 -21.28 -54.37 14.55
C ALA A 10 -19.97 -54.90 13.95
N SER A 11 -18.86 -54.19 14.06
CA SER A 11 -17.54 -54.68 13.63
C SER A 11 -16.87 -55.65 14.60
N LEU A 12 -17.25 -55.63 15.87
CA LEU A 12 -16.77 -56.61 16.85
C LEU A 12 -17.28 -58.05 16.60
N LEU A 13 -18.33 -58.23 15.82
CA LEU A 13 -18.95 -59.53 15.54
C LEU A 13 -18.38 -60.28 14.34
N CYS A 14 -17.64 -59.65 13.46
CA CYS A 14 -17.02 -60.33 12.34
C CYS A 14 -15.83 -61.23 12.72
N ALA A 15 -15.35 -61.17 13.96
CA ALA A 15 -14.20 -61.96 14.46
C ALA A 15 -14.54 -63.10 15.40
N LEU A 16 -15.81 -63.25 15.75
CA LEU A 16 -16.27 -64.44 16.59
C LEU A 16 -16.93 -65.49 15.70
N VAL A 17 -16.12 -66.13 14.91
CA VAL A 17 -16.47 -67.50 14.44
C VAL A 17 -16.40 -68.40 15.66
N LEU A 18 -17.56 -68.89 16.10
CA LEU A 18 -17.66 -69.95 17.05
C LEU A 18 -17.15 -71.22 16.38
N PRO A 19 -15.97 -71.74 16.69
CA PRO A 19 -15.69 -73.14 16.49
C PRO A 19 -15.46 -73.78 17.84
N ALA A 20 -16.11 -74.90 17.98
CA ALA A 20 -15.65 -76.04 18.76
C ALA A 20 -15.53 -75.85 20.30
N GLN A 21 -16.67 -75.63 20.96
CA GLN A 21 -16.85 -76.16 22.30
C GLN A 21 -18.11 -77.05 22.42
N ALA A 22 -18.57 -77.56 21.29
CA ALA A 22 -19.66 -78.59 21.30
C ALA A 22 -19.20 -79.99 21.78
N ASP A 23 -17.88 -80.21 21.82
CA ASP A 23 -17.38 -81.54 22.15
C ASP A 23 -17.14 -81.82 23.65
N GLN A 24 -17.11 -80.79 24.48
CA GLN A 24 -16.95 -81.06 25.95
C GLN A 24 -18.20 -81.44 26.70
N TYR A 25 -19.35 -81.34 26.11
CA TYR A 25 -20.62 -81.69 26.74
C TYR A 25 -21.17 -83.06 26.30
N ARG A 26 -20.44 -83.86 25.53
CA ARG A 26 -20.83 -85.22 25.10
C ARG A 26 -20.38 -86.43 26.02
N SER A 27 -19.71 -86.14 27.11
CA SER A 27 -19.06 -87.19 27.88
C SER A 27 -19.86 -87.71 29.10
N GLU A 28 -21.08 -87.23 29.36
CA GLU A 28 -21.83 -87.72 30.50
C GLU A 28 -23.25 -88.21 30.17
N GLN A 29 -23.40 -89.04 29.15
CA GLN A 29 -24.60 -89.88 29.04
C GLN A 29 -24.26 -91.12 28.22
N ARG A 30 -23.61 -92.08 28.88
CA ARG A 30 -23.74 -93.48 28.52
C ARG A 30 -24.71 -94.13 29.53
N ILE A 31 -25.86 -94.54 29.08
CA ILE A 31 -26.58 -95.75 29.52
C ILE A 31 -27.76 -96.01 28.56
N VAL A 32 -27.69 -97.26 27.97
CA VAL A 32 -28.72 -98.08 27.36
C VAL A 32 -28.71 -98.08 25.84
N ASP A 33 -28.14 -99.19 25.33
CA ASP A 33 -28.27 -99.70 23.99
C ASP A 33 -29.71 -100.05 23.68
N THR A 34 -30.14 -99.64 22.49
CA THR A 34 -30.91 -100.49 21.55
C THR A 34 -30.94 -99.84 20.17
N PRO A 35 -30.77 -100.58 19.07
CA PRO A 35 -30.59 -99.98 17.75
C PRO A 35 -31.96 -99.84 17.07
N THR A 36 -32.32 -98.61 16.76
CA THR A 36 -33.35 -98.32 15.77
C THR A 36 -33.06 -97.05 15.05
N ALA A 37 -33.26 -96.94 13.74
CA ALA A 37 -33.21 -96.02 12.69
C ALA A 37 -32.93 -94.53 13.08
N PRO A 38 -32.25 -93.68 12.21
CA PRO A 38 -31.96 -92.27 12.53
C PRO A 38 -33.29 -91.61 12.83
N PRO A 39 -33.40 -90.88 13.97
CA PRO A 39 -34.58 -90.06 14.26
C PRO A 39 -34.69 -88.95 13.28
N GLN A 40 -35.83 -88.81 12.59
CA GLN A 40 -36.24 -87.59 11.98
C GLN A 40 -36.06 -86.48 13.03
N GLN A 41 -35.22 -85.46 12.71
CA GLN A 41 -35.07 -84.28 13.57
C GLN A 41 -36.43 -83.60 13.65
N GLU A 42 -37.19 -83.90 14.74
CA GLU A 42 -38.40 -83.14 15.05
C GLU A 42 -38.02 -81.66 15.21
N ASP A 43 -38.82 -80.86 14.60
CA ASP A 43 -38.60 -79.37 14.64
C ASP A 43 -38.54 -78.93 16.11
N PRO A 44 -37.40 -78.32 16.58
CA PRO A 44 -37.24 -77.92 17.99
C PRO A 44 -38.36 -77.01 18.48
N GLN A 45 -39.03 -76.26 17.56
CA GLN A 45 -40.17 -75.38 17.87
C GLN A 45 -41.42 -76.20 18.26
N LYS A 46 -41.65 -77.38 17.63
CA LYS A 46 -42.74 -78.26 17.97
C LYS A 46 -42.48 -78.98 19.28
N LEU A 47 -41.23 -79.41 19.51
CA LEU A 47 -40.80 -80.00 20.77
C LEU A 47 -40.98 -79.09 21.96
N LEU A 48 -40.70 -77.75 21.74
CA LEU A 48 -40.87 -76.76 22.78
C LEU A 48 -42.31 -76.62 23.27
N GLN A 49 -43.30 -76.84 22.40
CA GLN A 49 -44.71 -76.69 22.71
C GLN A 49 -45.26 -77.92 23.55
N ILE A 50 -44.69 -79.13 23.40
CA ILE A 50 -45.13 -80.31 24.06
C ILE A 50 -44.30 -80.70 25.28
N THR A 51 -43.12 -80.10 25.47
CA THR A 51 -42.20 -80.27 26.57
C THR A 51 -42.70 -79.58 27.84
N SER A 52 -43.00 -80.36 28.88
CA SER A 52 -43.45 -79.82 30.17
C SER A 52 -42.32 -79.67 31.19
N ASP A 53 -41.25 -80.42 31.03
CA ASP A 53 -40.05 -80.31 31.92
C ASP A 53 -39.30 -79.02 31.76
N PRO A 54 -39.14 -78.19 32.80
CA PRO A 54 -38.43 -76.87 32.72
C PRO A 54 -36.99 -76.99 32.29
N TYR A 55 -36.25 -78.04 32.63
CA TYR A 55 -34.84 -78.21 32.24
C TYR A 55 -34.71 -78.52 30.74
N ALA A 56 -35.53 -79.49 30.26
CA ALA A 56 -35.56 -79.79 28.82
C ALA A 56 -36.01 -78.62 27.99
N LYS A 57 -36.95 -77.81 28.49
CA LYS A 57 -37.41 -76.58 27.87
C LYS A 57 -36.32 -75.57 27.77
N ALA A 58 -35.49 -75.40 28.80
CA ALA A 58 -34.35 -74.45 28.78
C ALA A 58 -33.28 -74.89 27.79
N LEU A 59 -33.01 -76.15 27.59
CA LEU A 59 -32.06 -76.68 26.60
C LEU A 59 -32.55 -76.45 25.17
N LEU A 60 -33.84 -76.78 24.90
CA LEU A 60 -34.44 -76.49 23.58
C LEU A 60 -34.43 -75.05 23.20
N LEU A 61 -34.70 -74.12 24.13
CA LEU A 61 -34.64 -72.71 23.94
C LEU A 61 -33.23 -72.24 23.67
N ARG A 62 -32.20 -72.83 24.28
CA ARG A 62 -30.78 -72.58 23.98
C ARG A 62 -30.46 -72.99 22.54
N ASP A 63 -30.86 -74.14 22.10
CA ASP A 63 -30.59 -74.64 20.75
C ASP A 63 -31.36 -73.83 19.71
N LEU A 64 -32.56 -73.35 19.96
CA LEU A 64 -33.30 -72.43 19.13
C LEU A 64 -32.59 -71.03 19.09
N ALA A 65 -32.01 -70.63 20.20
CA ALA A 65 -31.22 -69.36 20.23
C ALA A 65 -29.96 -69.49 19.37
N ALA A 66 -29.25 -70.61 19.42
CA ALA A 66 -28.11 -70.95 18.61
C ALA A 66 -28.43 -70.86 17.08
N GLN A 67 -29.57 -71.58 16.73
CA GLN A 67 -30.06 -71.53 15.34
C GLN A 67 -30.44 -70.09 14.85
N ALA A 68 -31.10 -69.34 15.71
CA ALA A 68 -31.45 -67.91 15.39
C ALA A 68 -30.22 -67.10 15.23
N ALA A 69 -29.17 -67.24 16.06
CA ALA A 69 -27.91 -66.55 15.96
C ALA A 69 -27.13 -66.84 14.66
N GLN A 70 -27.12 -68.17 14.25
CA GLN A 70 -26.54 -68.61 12.98
C GLN A 70 -27.22 -67.92 11.77
N ARG A 71 -28.56 -67.72 11.88
CA ARG A 71 -29.36 -67.02 10.86
C ARG A 71 -29.25 -65.49 10.98
N ARG A 72 -28.39 -64.96 11.87
CA ARG A 72 -28.24 -63.57 12.20
C ARG A 72 -29.50 -62.87 12.73
N ASP A 73 -30.53 -63.67 13.18
CA ASP A 73 -31.68 -63.09 13.85
C ASP A 73 -31.40 -62.97 15.37
N TYR A 74 -30.57 -62.04 15.70
CA TYR A 74 -30.10 -61.75 17.06
C TYR A 74 -31.25 -61.36 18.02
N ALA A 75 -32.33 -60.80 17.47
CA ALA A 75 -33.51 -60.46 18.28
C ALA A 75 -34.21 -61.72 18.84
N LYS A 76 -34.45 -62.69 17.97
CA LYS A 76 -35.02 -63.96 18.38
C LYS A 76 -34.05 -64.74 19.23
N ALA A 77 -32.79 -64.79 18.91
CA ALA A 77 -31.76 -65.46 19.72
C ALA A 77 -31.78 -64.94 21.17
N ARG A 78 -31.83 -63.60 21.37
CA ARG A 78 -31.97 -63.00 22.70
C ARG A 78 -33.24 -63.45 23.43
N GLN A 79 -34.39 -63.38 22.75
CA GLN A 79 -35.66 -63.74 23.30
C GLN A 79 -35.66 -65.22 23.80
N TYR A 80 -35.08 -66.13 23.02
CA TYR A 80 -34.97 -67.53 23.40
C TYR A 80 -34.05 -67.74 24.60
N LEU A 81 -32.92 -67.09 24.71
CA LEU A 81 -32.05 -67.22 25.87
C LEU A 81 -32.68 -66.57 27.12
N GLU A 82 -33.43 -65.46 27.00
CA GLU A 82 -34.17 -64.89 28.12
C GLU A 82 -35.22 -65.86 28.66
N GLN A 83 -35.99 -66.54 27.77
CA GLN A 83 -36.97 -67.52 28.12
C GLN A 83 -36.33 -68.75 28.71
N ALA A 84 -35.16 -69.20 28.24
CA ALA A 84 -34.43 -70.33 28.79
C ALA A 84 -33.96 -70.02 30.22
N LEU A 85 -33.42 -68.89 30.47
CA LEU A 85 -32.99 -68.45 31.81
C LEU A 85 -34.17 -68.27 32.79
N ALA A 86 -35.34 -67.87 32.28
CA ALA A 86 -36.54 -67.66 33.06
C ALA A 86 -37.13 -69.03 33.58
N GLN A 87 -36.73 -70.17 32.99
CA GLN A 87 -37.14 -71.47 33.49
C GLN A 87 -36.54 -71.80 34.88
N ASN A 88 -35.44 -71.13 35.28
CA ASN A 88 -34.73 -71.33 36.55
C ASN A 88 -34.37 -72.82 36.86
N ALA A 89 -34.24 -73.67 35.84
CA ALA A 89 -33.98 -75.05 35.95
C ALA A 89 -32.54 -75.49 35.60
N LEU A 90 -31.70 -74.55 35.23
CA LEU A 90 -30.35 -74.84 34.80
C LEU A 90 -29.39 -74.93 35.99
N SER A 91 -28.36 -75.78 35.89
CA SER A 91 -27.24 -75.79 36.82
C SER A 91 -26.50 -74.39 36.83
N GLY A 92 -25.87 -74.06 37.95
CA GLY A 92 -25.15 -72.82 38.09
C GLY A 92 -24.18 -72.53 36.96
N PRO A 93 -23.32 -73.48 36.54
CA PRO A 93 -22.40 -73.25 35.39
C PRO A 93 -23.11 -73.07 34.05
N ALA A 94 -24.19 -73.90 33.81
CA ALA A 94 -24.94 -73.75 32.54
C ALA A 94 -25.73 -72.48 32.46
N ALA A 95 -26.34 -72.02 33.54
CA ALA A 95 -26.97 -70.68 33.62
C ALA A 95 -25.96 -69.54 33.46
N ALA A 96 -24.80 -69.72 34.02
CA ALA A 96 -23.72 -68.66 33.85
C ALA A 96 -23.27 -68.57 32.39
N GLN A 97 -23.05 -69.68 31.71
CA GLN A 97 -22.70 -69.69 30.30
C GLN A 97 -23.79 -69.07 29.45
N MET A 98 -25.03 -69.41 29.64
CA MET A 98 -26.17 -68.88 28.90
C MET A 98 -26.39 -67.41 29.15
N LYS A 99 -26.11 -66.91 30.34
CA LYS A 99 -26.08 -65.49 30.66
C LYS A 99 -24.95 -64.74 29.89
N ASN A 100 -23.77 -65.38 29.74
CA ASN A 100 -22.69 -64.89 28.98
C ASN A 100 -23.04 -64.78 27.48
N ASP A 101 -23.66 -65.83 26.93
CA ASP A 101 -24.11 -65.87 25.54
C ASP A 101 -25.14 -64.72 25.26
N LEU A 102 -26.10 -64.59 26.18
CA LEU A 102 -27.11 -63.52 26.14
C LEU A 102 -26.45 -62.14 26.23
N ALA A 103 -25.47 -61.99 27.10
CA ALA A 103 -24.74 -60.75 27.22
C ALA A 103 -24.02 -60.36 25.91
N GLN A 104 -23.40 -61.32 25.22
CA GLN A 104 -22.78 -61.11 23.91
C GLN A 104 -23.81 -60.71 22.84
N LEU A 105 -24.98 -61.31 22.82
CA LEU A 105 -26.06 -60.92 21.90
C LEU A 105 -26.65 -59.54 22.19
N TYR A 106 -26.70 -59.13 23.44
CA TYR A 106 -27.06 -57.72 23.78
C TYR A 106 -26.01 -56.72 23.39
N LEU A 107 -24.73 -57.04 23.53
CA LEU A 107 -23.60 -56.21 23.06
C LEU A 107 -23.68 -56.05 21.56
N SER A 108 -23.90 -57.07 20.79
CA SER A 108 -24.03 -57.02 19.34
C SER A 108 -25.28 -56.26 18.87
N GLY A 109 -26.35 -56.28 19.67
CA GLY A 109 -27.59 -55.53 19.40
C GLY A 109 -27.55 -54.03 19.80
N GLY A 110 -26.51 -53.59 20.51
CA GLY A 110 -26.37 -52.22 21.01
C GLY A 110 -27.16 -51.92 22.29
N ASP A 111 -27.78 -52.92 22.92
CA ASP A 111 -28.57 -52.78 24.16
C ASP A 111 -27.72 -53.02 25.41
N ILE A 112 -26.55 -52.36 25.45
CA ILE A 112 -25.53 -52.60 26.49
C ILE A 112 -26.05 -52.35 27.90
N ARG A 113 -26.99 -51.44 28.09
CA ARG A 113 -27.54 -51.10 29.41
C ARG A 113 -28.20 -52.30 30.12
N LYS A 114 -28.77 -53.26 29.41
CA LYS A 114 -29.44 -54.46 29.99
C LYS A 114 -28.46 -55.45 30.58
N VAL A 115 -27.24 -55.53 30.03
CA VAL A 115 -26.24 -56.52 30.45
C VAL A 115 -25.05 -55.84 31.19
N LEU A 116 -25.01 -54.57 31.28
CA LEU A 116 -23.92 -53.81 31.96
C LEU A 116 -23.74 -54.35 33.44
N PRO A 117 -24.78 -54.50 34.25
CA PRO A 117 -24.62 -54.99 35.60
C PRO A 117 -23.97 -56.42 35.71
N GLN A 118 -24.24 -57.27 34.72
CA GLN A 118 -23.67 -58.66 34.67
C GLN A 118 -22.19 -58.59 34.25
N LEU A 119 -21.87 -57.79 33.27
CA LEU A 119 -20.47 -57.58 32.83
C LEU A 119 -19.62 -56.85 33.91
N GLU A 120 -20.20 -55.95 34.67
CA GLU A 120 -19.57 -55.35 35.84
C GLU A 120 -19.37 -56.37 37.00
N ALA A 121 -20.25 -57.36 37.14
CA ALA A 121 -20.05 -58.43 38.11
C ALA A 121 -18.86 -59.34 37.71
N GLN A 122 -18.66 -59.61 36.42
CA GLN A 122 -17.49 -60.34 35.91
C GLN A 122 -16.20 -59.52 36.10
N LEU A 123 -16.26 -58.20 35.97
CA LEU A 123 -15.15 -57.35 36.31
C LEU A 123 -14.74 -57.40 37.77
N ARG A 124 -15.75 -57.41 38.69
CA ARG A 124 -15.51 -57.43 40.13
C ARG A 124 -14.99 -58.85 40.60
N SER A 125 -15.33 -59.88 39.91
CA SER A 125 -14.83 -61.22 40.22
C SER A 125 -13.44 -61.55 39.70
N GLY A 126 -12.83 -60.58 38.94
CA GLY A 126 -11.50 -60.78 38.37
C GLY A 126 -11.46 -61.77 37.19
N GLN A 127 -12.60 -62.25 36.70
CA GLN A 127 -12.70 -63.18 35.59
C GLN A 127 -12.99 -62.60 34.24
N ALA A 128 -12.83 -61.27 34.12
CA ALA A 128 -13.11 -60.58 32.88
C ALA A 128 -11.99 -60.78 31.81
N THR A 129 -12.42 -61.30 30.65
CA THR A 129 -11.55 -61.46 29.48
C THR A 129 -11.25 -60.11 28.83
N PRO A 130 -10.22 -60.00 28.03
CA PRO A 130 -9.96 -58.75 27.26
C PRO A 130 -11.19 -58.27 26.47
N GLN A 131 -11.96 -59.15 25.89
CA GLN A 131 -13.20 -58.85 25.16
C GLN A 131 -14.27 -58.25 26.07
N VAL A 132 -14.46 -58.80 27.29
CA VAL A 132 -15.37 -58.21 28.29
C VAL A 132 -14.90 -56.82 28.73
N LEU A 133 -13.60 -56.64 29.00
CA LEU A 133 -13.02 -55.37 29.35
C LEU A 133 -13.27 -54.33 28.26
N ALA A 134 -13.03 -54.66 26.97
CA ALA A 134 -13.26 -53.76 25.84
C ALA A 134 -14.76 -53.45 25.67
N ALA A 135 -15.64 -54.43 25.86
CA ALA A 135 -17.09 -54.25 25.76
C ALA A 135 -17.63 -53.30 26.84
N VAL A 136 -17.24 -53.51 28.10
CA VAL A 136 -17.63 -52.61 29.20
C VAL A 136 -17.01 -51.23 29.02
N GLY A 137 -15.77 -51.15 28.58
CA GLY A 137 -15.13 -49.88 28.25
C GLY A 137 -15.91 -49.11 27.17
N ALA A 138 -16.37 -49.80 26.11
CA ALA A 138 -17.21 -49.19 25.08
C ALA A 138 -18.60 -48.76 25.64
N ALA A 139 -19.18 -49.52 26.55
CA ALA A 139 -20.42 -49.13 27.24
C ALA A 139 -20.25 -47.84 28.05
N TYR A 140 -19.18 -47.72 28.79
CA TYR A 140 -18.88 -46.57 29.63
C TYR A 140 -18.67 -45.28 28.81
N ILE A 141 -18.24 -45.37 27.56
CA ILE A 141 -18.22 -44.20 26.64
C ILE A 141 -19.66 -43.66 26.41
N GLY A 142 -20.62 -44.58 26.21
CA GLY A 142 -22.04 -44.25 26.07
C GLY A 142 -22.64 -43.55 27.31
N ASP A 143 -22.21 -44.00 28.50
CA ASP A 143 -22.61 -43.40 29.78
C ASP A 143 -21.72 -42.22 30.23
N ARG A 144 -20.83 -41.77 29.39
CA ARG A 144 -19.87 -40.63 29.62
C ARG A 144 -18.87 -40.88 30.77
N ARG A 145 -18.67 -42.16 31.19
CA ARG A 145 -17.67 -42.55 32.17
C ARG A 145 -16.31 -42.74 31.51
N TYR A 146 -15.81 -41.71 30.89
CA TYR A 146 -14.67 -41.77 29.98
C TYR A 146 -13.35 -42.20 30.64
N ALA A 147 -13.06 -41.72 31.86
CA ALA A 147 -11.85 -42.14 32.59
C ALA A 147 -11.80 -43.65 32.90
N GLU A 148 -12.92 -44.19 33.30
CA GLU A 148 -13.06 -45.62 33.58
C GLU A 148 -12.99 -46.43 32.26
N ALA A 149 -13.62 -45.94 31.19
CA ALA A 149 -13.53 -46.51 29.86
C ALA A 149 -12.08 -46.62 29.37
N VAL A 150 -11.29 -45.56 29.52
CA VAL A 150 -9.85 -45.56 29.18
C VAL A 150 -9.11 -46.66 29.95
N THR A 151 -9.32 -46.76 31.26
CA THR A 151 -8.67 -47.76 32.11
C THR A 151 -8.99 -49.19 31.67
N LEU A 152 -10.26 -49.45 31.34
CA LEU A 152 -10.70 -50.78 30.92
C LEU A 152 -10.18 -51.14 29.53
N LEU A 153 -10.24 -50.19 28.60
CA LEU A 153 -9.74 -50.40 27.23
C LEU A 153 -8.22 -50.60 27.19
N GLN A 154 -7.47 -49.89 28.02
CA GLN A 154 -6.03 -50.12 28.17
C GLN A 154 -5.73 -51.49 28.77
N LYS A 155 -6.45 -51.91 29.81
CA LYS A 155 -6.36 -53.26 30.38
C LYS A 155 -6.72 -54.36 29.39
N ALA A 156 -7.65 -54.08 28.48
CA ALA A 156 -7.99 -54.98 27.37
C ALA A 156 -6.84 -55.08 26.33
N GLY A 157 -5.86 -54.19 26.40
CA GLY A 157 -4.76 -54.12 25.46
C GLY A 157 -5.07 -53.26 24.21
N ALA A 158 -6.09 -52.39 24.27
CA ALA A 158 -6.47 -51.54 23.14
C ALA A 158 -5.41 -50.52 22.72
N ASP A 159 -4.41 -50.27 23.54
CA ASP A 159 -3.24 -49.40 23.26
C ASP A 159 -2.13 -50.12 22.48
N ARG A 160 -2.21 -51.44 22.35
CA ARG A 160 -1.21 -52.23 21.60
C ARG A 160 -1.41 -52.06 20.10
N ALA A 161 -0.34 -52.23 19.38
CA ALA A 161 -0.36 -52.05 17.91
C ALA A 161 -1.12 -53.20 17.20
N ASP A 162 -1.12 -54.37 17.79
CA ASP A 162 -1.79 -55.59 17.30
C ASP A 162 -3.25 -55.72 17.79
N ALA A 163 -3.72 -54.74 18.56
CA ALA A 163 -5.09 -54.76 19.07
C ALA A 163 -6.12 -54.57 17.95
N ASP A 164 -7.33 -55.08 18.15
CA ASP A 164 -8.46 -54.87 17.25
C ASP A 164 -8.66 -53.34 16.98
N ILE A 165 -8.86 -52.98 15.72
CA ILE A 165 -9.03 -51.61 15.28
C ILE A 165 -10.23 -50.92 15.96
N ALA A 166 -11.31 -51.72 16.24
CA ALA A 166 -12.48 -51.20 16.92
C ALA A 166 -12.19 -50.83 18.39
N TRP A 167 -11.35 -51.65 19.08
CA TRP A 167 -10.93 -51.33 20.45
C TRP A 167 -10.05 -50.06 20.49
N ARG A 168 -9.14 -49.90 19.54
CA ARG A 168 -8.30 -48.73 19.43
C ARG A 168 -9.14 -47.46 19.12
N ARG A 169 -10.20 -47.59 18.29
CA ARG A 169 -11.15 -46.48 18.05
C ARG A 169 -11.95 -46.13 19.30
N ALA A 170 -12.37 -47.18 20.07
CA ALA A 170 -13.04 -46.95 21.34
C ALA A 170 -12.12 -46.23 22.34
N LEU A 171 -10.86 -46.67 22.44
CA LEU A 171 -9.86 -45.99 23.27
C LEU A 171 -9.66 -44.55 22.86
N ALA A 172 -9.53 -44.26 21.56
CA ALA A 172 -9.42 -42.89 21.06
C ALA A 172 -10.64 -42.03 21.46
N ALA A 173 -11.85 -42.56 21.31
CA ALA A 173 -13.09 -41.90 21.72
C ALA A 173 -13.14 -41.65 23.25
N ALA A 174 -12.72 -42.63 24.04
CA ALA A 174 -12.65 -42.50 25.50
C ALA A 174 -11.63 -41.46 25.95
N LEU A 175 -10.44 -41.45 25.35
CA LEU A 175 -9.39 -40.44 25.60
C LEU A 175 -9.88 -39.04 25.29
N ILE A 176 -10.57 -38.84 24.17
CA ILE A 176 -11.16 -37.54 23.79
C ILE A 176 -12.18 -37.11 24.84
N GLY A 177 -13.10 -38.02 25.22
CA GLY A 177 -14.11 -37.69 26.23
C GLY A 177 -13.54 -37.45 27.63
N ALA A 178 -12.40 -38.06 27.95
CA ALA A 178 -11.65 -37.83 29.20
C ALA A 178 -10.77 -36.58 29.21
N GLY A 179 -10.69 -35.82 28.09
CA GLY A 179 -9.83 -34.65 27.98
C GLY A 179 -8.34 -34.98 27.82
N ARG A 180 -8.01 -36.22 27.43
CA ARG A 180 -6.63 -36.68 27.18
C ARG A 180 -6.28 -36.63 25.71
N GLU A 181 -6.45 -35.41 25.10
CA GLU A 181 -6.32 -35.21 23.66
C GLU A 181 -4.90 -35.49 23.14
N ARG A 182 -3.87 -35.19 23.95
CA ARG A 182 -2.46 -35.43 23.57
C ARG A 182 -2.18 -36.92 23.31
N GLU A 183 -2.91 -37.82 23.94
CA GLU A 183 -2.79 -39.28 23.75
C GLU A 183 -3.70 -39.76 22.62
N ALA A 184 -4.87 -39.14 22.43
CA ALA A 184 -5.82 -39.49 21.39
C ALA A 184 -5.30 -39.16 19.99
N THR A 185 -4.59 -38.03 19.83
CA THR A 185 -4.12 -37.52 18.52
C THR A 185 -3.22 -38.53 17.80
N PRO A 186 -2.09 -39.03 18.38
CA PRO A 186 -1.23 -39.99 17.70
C PRO A 186 -1.91 -41.34 17.44
N LEU A 187 -2.87 -41.72 18.28
CA LEU A 187 -3.65 -42.93 18.07
C LEU A 187 -4.56 -42.80 16.85
N LEU A 188 -5.25 -41.67 16.68
CA LEU A 188 -6.07 -41.39 15.49
C LEU A 188 -5.22 -41.29 14.22
N GLU A 189 -4.05 -40.65 14.27
CA GLU A 189 -3.12 -40.61 13.13
C GLU A 189 -2.68 -41.99 12.69
N LYS A 190 -2.48 -42.93 13.64
CA LYS A 190 -2.15 -44.34 13.36
C LYS A 190 -3.34 -45.07 12.76
N LEU A 191 -4.53 -44.88 13.33
CA LEU A 191 -5.79 -45.49 12.84
C LEU A 191 -6.08 -45.07 11.40
N LEU A 192 -5.87 -43.80 11.06
CA LEU A 192 -6.09 -43.27 9.69
C LEU A 192 -5.07 -43.79 8.68
N ARG A 193 -3.84 -44.12 9.09
CA ARG A 193 -2.86 -44.78 8.21
C ARG A 193 -3.26 -46.22 7.89
N GLU A 194 -3.90 -46.91 8.81
CA GLU A 194 -4.33 -48.30 8.66
C GLU A 194 -5.69 -48.40 7.95
N ASP A 195 -6.64 -47.53 8.32
CA ASP A 195 -7.97 -47.50 7.69
C ASP A 195 -8.34 -46.00 7.35
N PRO A 196 -7.90 -45.50 6.20
CA PRO A 196 -8.20 -44.15 5.78
C PRO A 196 -9.67 -43.91 5.39
N ARG A 197 -10.51 -44.96 5.35
CA ARG A 197 -11.89 -44.82 4.89
C ARG A 197 -12.86 -44.42 5.99
N ASN A 198 -12.41 -44.32 7.22
CA ASN A 198 -13.28 -43.95 8.33
C ASN A 198 -13.41 -42.44 8.45
N ARG A 199 -14.54 -41.90 7.99
CA ARG A 199 -14.86 -40.45 8.06
C ARG A 199 -14.78 -39.90 9.49
N GLU A 200 -15.27 -40.63 10.50
CA GLU A 200 -15.29 -40.12 11.87
C GLU A 200 -13.90 -39.86 12.43
N ASP A 201 -12.94 -40.72 12.12
CA ASP A 201 -11.57 -40.58 12.60
C ASP A 201 -10.92 -39.32 11.99
N TRP A 202 -11.19 -38.98 10.71
CA TRP A 202 -10.78 -37.72 10.09
C TRP A 202 -11.37 -36.49 10.80
N MET A 203 -12.68 -36.51 11.07
CA MET A 203 -13.35 -35.37 11.74
C MET A 203 -12.87 -35.20 13.18
N ARG A 204 -12.64 -36.30 13.90
CA ARG A 204 -12.08 -36.24 15.26
C ARG A 204 -10.66 -35.69 15.28
N LEU A 205 -9.81 -36.17 14.38
CA LEU A 205 -8.44 -35.68 14.27
C LEU A 205 -8.41 -34.20 13.97
N ALA A 206 -9.16 -33.71 12.98
CA ALA A 206 -9.24 -32.31 12.65
C ALA A 206 -9.73 -31.45 13.84
N ALA A 207 -10.75 -31.94 14.57
CA ALA A 207 -11.27 -31.24 15.75
C ALA A 207 -10.22 -31.13 16.88
N LEU A 208 -9.46 -32.22 17.13
CA LEU A 208 -8.37 -32.20 18.12
C LEU A 208 -7.25 -31.24 17.75
N GLN A 209 -6.85 -31.25 16.48
CA GLN A 209 -5.82 -30.34 15.96
C GLN A 209 -6.25 -28.88 16.09
N LEU A 210 -7.53 -28.56 15.81
CA LEU A 210 -8.10 -27.23 16.04
C LEU A 210 -8.09 -26.84 17.52
N LYS A 211 -8.50 -27.73 18.39
CA LYS A 211 -8.51 -27.50 19.84
C LYS A 211 -7.10 -27.29 20.39
N ALA A 212 -6.11 -27.95 19.81
CA ALA A 212 -4.69 -27.76 20.13
C ALA A 212 -4.07 -26.50 19.51
N GLY A 213 -4.82 -25.71 18.74
CA GLY A 213 -4.34 -24.50 18.06
C GLY A 213 -3.56 -24.77 16.76
N ASN A 214 -3.44 -26.01 16.31
CA ASN A 214 -2.68 -26.41 15.12
C ASN A 214 -3.57 -26.27 13.87
N LYS A 215 -3.84 -25.02 13.45
CA LYS A 215 -4.75 -24.72 12.32
C LYS A 215 -4.26 -25.31 10.99
N GLU A 216 -2.97 -25.27 10.76
CA GLU A 216 -2.34 -25.78 9.53
C GLU A 216 -2.56 -27.30 9.38
N ARG A 217 -2.33 -28.06 10.45
CA ARG A 217 -2.59 -29.51 10.44
C ARG A 217 -4.07 -29.83 10.31
N ALA A 218 -4.92 -29.07 10.98
CA ALA A 218 -6.37 -29.27 10.88
C ALA A 218 -6.88 -29.00 9.46
N ALA A 219 -6.38 -27.92 8.80
CA ALA A 219 -6.70 -27.61 7.42
C ALA A 219 -6.26 -28.74 6.48
N ALA A 220 -5.03 -29.24 6.62
CA ALA A 220 -4.52 -30.36 5.83
C ALA A 220 -5.33 -31.64 6.04
N THR A 221 -5.71 -31.95 7.29
CA THR A 221 -6.55 -33.10 7.63
C THR A 221 -7.94 -33.00 7.01
N MET A 222 -8.56 -31.81 7.07
CA MET A 222 -9.86 -31.53 6.46
C MET A 222 -9.80 -31.53 4.93
N ASP A 223 -8.71 -31.02 4.32
CA ASP A 223 -8.55 -31.05 2.87
C ASP A 223 -8.42 -32.50 2.35
N LEU A 224 -7.63 -33.34 3.03
CA LEU A 224 -7.55 -34.76 2.71
C LEU A 224 -8.91 -35.45 2.84
N ALA A 225 -9.65 -35.19 3.91
CA ALA A 225 -11.00 -35.70 4.10
C ALA A 225 -11.96 -35.19 3.00
N ASN A 226 -11.82 -33.94 2.53
CA ASN A 226 -12.59 -33.38 1.42
C ASN A 226 -12.29 -34.12 0.11
N ARG A 227 -11.02 -34.33 -0.22
CA ARG A 227 -10.59 -35.11 -1.40
C ARG A 227 -11.08 -36.54 -1.42
N LEU A 228 -11.20 -37.14 -0.26
CA LEU A 228 -11.78 -38.47 -0.08
C LEU A 228 -13.33 -38.50 -0.08
N GLY A 229 -13.98 -37.34 -0.18
CA GLY A 229 -15.43 -37.21 -0.23
C GLY A 229 -16.14 -37.32 1.13
N PHE A 230 -15.40 -37.14 2.22
CA PHE A 230 -15.92 -37.29 3.58
C PHE A 230 -16.56 -36.02 4.18
N LEU A 231 -16.37 -34.86 3.58
CA LEU A 231 -17.11 -33.67 3.98
C LEU A 231 -18.53 -33.74 3.39
N GLN A 232 -19.49 -34.04 4.21
CA GLN A 232 -20.87 -34.30 3.79
C GLN A 232 -21.78 -33.07 3.93
N THR A 233 -21.50 -32.18 4.91
CA THR A 233 -22.35 -31.06 5.20
C THR A 233 -21.76 -29.74 4.61
N ALA A 234 -22.63 -28.77 4.32
CA ALA A 234 -22.22 -27.45 3.91
C ALA A 234 -21.35 -26.77 4.98
N GLU A 235 -21.67 -26.94 6.25
CA GLU A 235 -20.91 -26.40 7.37
C GLU A 235 -19.46 -26.90 7.40
N GLU A 236 -19.26 -28.22 7.20
CA GLU A 236 -17.90 -28.78 7.14
C GLU A 236 -17.08 -28.21 6.01
N ARG A 237 -17.68 -27.99 4.83
CA ARG A 237 -17.02 -27.42 3.65
C ARG A 237 -16.70 -25.92 3.85
N LEU A 238 -17.65 -25.16 4.40
CA LEU A 238 -17.42 -23.74 4.74
C LEU A 238 -16.35 -23.61 5.82
N ARG A 239 -16.31 -24.52 6.78
CA ARG A 239 -15.27 -24.55 7.82
C ARG A 239 -13.89 -24.80 7.20
N LEU A 240 -13.77 -25.73 6.25
CA LEU A 240 -12.52 -25.96 5.53
C LEU A 240 -12.07 -24.68 4.79
N ALA A 241 -12.95 -24.04 4.00
CA ALA A 241 -12.62 -22.82 3.27
C ALA A 241 -12.18 -21.70 4.23
N THR A 242 -12.91 -21.52 5.35
CA THR A 242 -12.57 -20.50 6.36
C THR A 242 -11.22 -20.80 7.01
N LEU A 243 -10.94 -22.05 7.32
CA LEU A 243 -9.68 -22.46 7.93
C LEU A 243 -8.52 -22.27 6.96
N THR A 244 -8.71 -22.58 5.68
CA THR A 244 -7.73 -22.35 4.62
C THR A 244 -7.36 -20.86 4.52
N ALA A 245 -8.34 -19.96 4.59
CA ALA A 245 -8.07 -18.53 4.64
C ALA A 245 -7.29 -18.11 5.91
N GLN A 246 -7.63 -18.67 7.07
CA GLN A 246 -6.99 -18.36 8.35
C GLN A 246 -5.53 -18.80 8.45
N ILE A 247 -5.12 -19.81 7.68
CA ILE A 247 -3.71 -20.23 7.60
C ILE A 247 -2.89 -19.46 6.56
N GLY A 248 -3.44 -18.36 6.01
CA GLY A 248 -2.74 -17.49 5.08
C GLY A 248 -2.84 -17.90 3.61
N ALA A 249 -3.81 -18.74 3.25
CA ALA A 249 -4.09 -19.18 1.88
C ALA A 249 -5.48 -18.70 1.40
N PRO A 250 -5.72 -17.36 1.32
CA PRO A 250 -7.04 -16.83 0.99
C PRO A 250 -7.43 -17.07 -0.47
N PHE A 251 -6.48 -17.18 -1.40
CA PHE A 251 -6.75 -17.51 -2.79
C PHE A 251 -7.32 -18.93 -2.94
N GLU A 252 -6.71 -19.91 -2.29
CA GLU A 252 -7.17 -21.30 -2.27
C GLU A 252 -8.53 -21.41 -1.57
N ALA A 253 -8.76 -20.63 -0.52
CA ALA A 253 -10.05 -20.57 0.16
C ALA A 253 -11.14 -20.01 -0.74
N GLY A 254 -10.87 -18.96 -1.48
CA GLY A 254 -11.77 -18.35 -2.46
C GLY A 254 -12.08 -19.31 -3.60
N SER A 255 -11.07 -19.94 -4.18
CA SER A 255 -11.20 -20.92 -5.26
C SER A 255 -12.02 -22.13 -4.81
N LEU A 256 -11.77 -22.64 -3.60
CA LEU A 256 -12.54 -23.74 -3.03
C LEU A 256 -14.00 -23.34 -2.84
N LEU A 257 -14.26 -22.17 -2.21
CA LEU A 257 -15.64 -21.75 -1.94
C LEU A 257 -16.41 -21.45 -3.23
N GLN A 258 -15.77 -20.83 -4.22
CA GLN A 258 -16.38 -20.61 -5.53
C GLN A 258 -16.78 -21.93 -6.19
N SER A 259 -15.89 -22.90 -6.25
CA SER A 259 -16.18 -24.25 -6.78
C SER A 259 -17.31 -24.95 -6.02
N LEU A 260 -17.38 -24.78 -4.70
CA LEU A 260 -18.46 -25.34 -3.88
C LEU A 260 -19.81 -24.70 -4.18
N LEU A 261 -19.85 -23.37 -4.43
CA LEU A 261 -21.05 -22.65 -4.82
C LEU A 261 -21.54 -23.07 -6.22
N GLU A 262 -20.63 -23.14 -7.20
CA GLU A 262 -20.92 -23.57 -8.57
C GLU A 262 -21.50 -24.99 -8.62
N ARG A 263 -20.96 -25.88 -7.78
CA ARG A 263 -21.42 -27.28 -7.64
C ARG A 263 -22.63 -27.43 -6.73
N LYS A 264 -23.17 -26.34 -6.18
CA LYS A 264 -24.31 -26.34 -5.24
C LYS A 264 -24.09 -27.23 -4.00
N LEU A 265 -22.84 -27.32 -3.55
CA LEU A 265 -22.46 -28.12 -2.37
C LEU A 265 -22.51 -27.32 -1.07
N VAL A 266 -22.65 -26.00 -1.19
CA VAL A 266 -22.94 -25.06 -0.10
C VAL A 266 -24.08 -24.14 -0.53
N PRO A 267 -24.85 -23.57 0.41
CA PRO A 267 -25.91 -22.62 0.08
C PRO A 267 -25.33 -21.38 -0.59
N ASP A 268 -25.99 -20.90 -1.66
CA ASP A 268 -25.69 -19.60 -2.25
C ASP A 268 -26.49 -18.53 -1.51
N ASP A 269 -26.08 -18.21 -0.32
CA ASP A 269 -26.70 -17.25 0.59
C ASP A 269 -25.76 -16.06 0.89
N ARG A 270 -26.30 -15.09 1.64
CA ARG A 270 -25.58 -13.90 2.05
C ARG A 270 -24.23 -14.22 2.73
N ASN A 271 -24.21 -15.25 3.58
CA ASN A 271 -23.00 -15.60 4.35
C ASN A 271 -21.90 -16.18 3.45
N SER A 272 -22.27 -17.11 2.58
CA SER A 272 -21.35 -17.74 1.63
C SER A 272 -20.79 -16.71 0.64
N ARG A 273 -21.62 -15.81 0.12
CA ARG A 273 -21.18 -14.71 -0.78
C ARG A 273 -20.28 -13.71 -0.07
N LYS A 274 -20.58 -13.39 1.20
CA LYS A 274 -19.74 -12.50 2.00
C LYS A 274 -18.36 -13.11 2.25
N LEU A 275 -18.31 -14.39 2.60
CA LEU A 275 -17.04 -15.11 2.78
C LEU A 275 -16.24 -15.14 1.48
N LEU A 276 -16.88 -15.42 0.34
CA LEU A 276 -16.22 -15.44 -0.96
C LEU A 276 -15.58 -14.08 -1.27
N ALA A 277 -16.34 -12.98 -1.13
CA ALA A 277 -15.82 -11.63 -1.33
C ALA A 277 -14.66 -11.32 -0.37
N GLN A 278 -14.77 -11.72 0.90
CA GLN A 278 -13.70 -11.52 1.88
C GLN A 278 -12.43 -12.31 1.53
N PHE A 279 -12.55 -13.53 1.03
CA PHE A 279 -11.40 -14.33 0.63
C PHE A 279 -10.70 -13.73 -0.58
N TRP A 280 -11.43 -13.26 -1.59
CA TRP A 280 -10.85 -12.59 -2.76
C TRP A 280 -10.19 -11.26 -2.39
N LEU A 281 -10.80 -10.47 -1.49
CA LEU A 281 -10.19 -9.25 -0.97
C LEU A 281 -8.90 -9.55 -0.20
N ALA A 282 -8.89 -10.58 0.65
CA ALA A 282 -7.70 -10.99 1.39
C ALA A 282 -6.59 -11.52 0.47
N ALA A 283 -6.97 -12.16 -0.64
CA ALA A 283 -6.07 -12.63 -1.68
C ALA A 283 -5.55 -11.50 -2.59
N ARG A 284 -6.10 -10.28 -2.50
CA ARG A 284 -5.86 -9.14 -3.40
C ARG A 284 -6.23 -9.44 -4.86
N GLU A 285 -7.22 -10.28 -5.05
CA GLU A 285 -7.78 -10.62 -6.36
C GLU A 285 -8.98 -9.72 -6.66
N ASP A 286 -8.70 -8.43 -6.93
CA ASP A 286 -9.70 -7.38 -7.12
C ASP A 286 -10.68 -7.73 -8.25
N SER A 287 -10.18 -8.37 -9.31
CA SER A 287 -10.98 -8.81 -10.46
C SER A 287 -12.06 -9.84 -10.10
N LEU A 288 -11.83 -10.62 -9.04
CA LEU A 288 -12.77 -11.63 -8.52
C LEU A 288 -13.59 -11.09 -7.34
N ALA A 289 -13.00 -10.17 -6.56
CA ALA A 289 -13.66 -9.56 -5.42
C ALA A 289 -14.81 -8.62 -5.83
N MET A 290 -14.63 -7.79 -6.87
CA MET A 290 -15.64 -6.84 -7.33
C MET A 290 -16.95 -7.51 -7.72
N PRO A 291 -17.00 -8.49 -8.65
CA PRO A 291 -18.26 -9.14 -9.02
C PRO A 291 -18.88 -9.92 -7.83
N ALA A 292 -18.07 -10.44 -6.91
CA ALA A 292 -18.59 -11.08 -5.71
C ALA A 292 -19.27 -10.09 -4.75
N LEU A 293 -18.71 -8.88 -4.58
CA LEU A 293 -19.30 -7.79 -3.82
C LEU A 293 -20.57 -7.25 -4.49
N GLU A 294 -20.55 -7.01 -5.79
CA GLU A 294 -21.71 -6.54 -6.54
C GLU A 294 -22.89 -7.53 -6.45
N ALA A 295 -22.61 -8.83 -6.61
CA ALA A 295 -23.62 -9.87 -6.47
C ALA A 295 -24.21 -9.92 -5.05
N LEU A 296 -23.39 -9.74 -4.04
CA LEU A 296 -23.84 -9.65 -2.64
C LEU A 296 -24.68 -8.41 -2.39
N LEU A 297 -24.24 -7.23 -2.87
CA LEU A 297 -24.91 -5.94 -2.66
C LEU A 297 -26.27 -5.83 -3.36
N LYS A 298 -26.47 -6.55 -4.47
CA LYS A 298 -27.79 -6.63 -5.14
C LYS A 298 -28.87 -7.29 -4.26
N THR A 299 -28.46 -8.22 -3.41
CA THR A 299 -29.39 -8.99 -2.57
C THR A 299 -29.42 -8.52 -1.12
N ALA A 300 -28.34 -7.94 -0.67
CA ALA A 300 -28.12 -7.50 0.71
C ALA A 300 -27.32 -6.20 0.76
N PRO A 301 -27.94 -5.03 0.49
CA PRO A 301 -27.28 -3.74 0.57
C PRO A 301 -26.67 -3.50 1.95
N ASP A 302 -25.40 -3.05 1.96
CA ASP A 302 -24.64 -2.83 3.19
C ASP A 302 -23.64 -1.69 2.97
N ALA A 303 -23.68 -0.66 3.84
CA ALA A 303 -22.88 0.54 3.69
C ALA A 303 -21.36 0.25 3.69
N ALA A 304 -20.90 -0.66 4.57
CA ALA A 304 -19.48 -1.00 4.64
C ALA A 304 -19.01 -1.76 3.39
N LEU A 305 -19.83 -2.63 2.84
CA LEU A 305 -19.52 -3.36 1.60
C LEU A 305 -19.52 -2.42 0.38
N TYR A 306 -20.41 -1.43 0.34
CA TYR A 306 -20.35 -0.39 -0.69
C TYR A 306 -19.09 0.47 -0.59
N GLN A 307 -18.62 0.77 0.62
CA GLN A 307 -17.33 1.45 0.80
C GLN A 307 -16.15 0.60 0.30
N GLN A 308 -16.18 -0.72 0.55
CA GLN A 308 -15.15 -1.63 0.02
C GLN A 308 -15.18 -1.70 -1.51
N LEU A 309 -16.38 -1.80 -2.10
CA LEU A 309 -16.55 -1.79 -3.57
C LEU A 309 -16.07 -0.45 -4.16
N ALA A 310 -16.42 0.66 -3.54
CA ALA A 310 -15.96 1.99 -3.96
C ALA A 310 -14.44 2.10 -3.89
N GLN A 311 -13.82 1.50 -2.87
CA GLN A 311 -12.38 1.47 -2.75
C GLN A 311 -11.74 0.72 -3.92
N LEU A 312 -12.27 -0.44 -4.31
CA LEU A 312 -11.79 -1.19 -5.47
C LEU A 312 -11.95 -0.40 -6.78
N HIS A 313 -13.08 0.29 -6.98
CA HIS A 313 -13.27 1.17 -8.15
C HIS A 313 -12.27 2.34 -8.15
N LEU A 314 -12.04 2.95 -6.98
CA LEU A 314 -11.01 3.97 -6.86
C LEU A 314 -9.62 3.41 -7.19
N ASP A 315 -9.29 2.14 -6.81
CA ASP A 315 -8.01 1.48 -7.10
C ASP A 315 -7.76 1.26 -8.59
N ARG A 316 -8.82 1.29 -9.37
CA ARG A 316 -8.81 1.11 -10.83
C ARG A 316 -9.06 2.40 -11.60
N ASP A 317 -9.06 3.55 -10.93
CA ASP A 317 -9.40 4.85 -11.52
C ASP A 317 -10.82 4.92 -12.13
N GLU A 318 -11.72 4.06 -11.68
CA GLU A 318 -13.12 4.00 -12.11
C GLU A 318 -13.98 4.95 -11.24
N TYR A 319 -13.70 6.27 -11.36
CA TYR A 319 -14.21 7.29 -10.44
C TYR A 319 -15.73 7.45 -10.45
N ALA A 320 -16.39 7.22 -11.60
CA ALA A 320 -17.85 7.30 -11.69
C ALA A 320 -18.52 6.18 -10.88
N GLN A 321 -18.03 4.96 -11.01
CA GLN A 321 -18.54 3.80 -10.27
C GLN A 321 -18.21 3.93 -8.77
N ALA A 322 -17.02 4.44 -8.45
CA ALA A 322 -16.64 4.74 -7.07
C ALA A 322 -17.59 5.75 -6.42
N ALA A 323 -17.90 6.85 -7.11
CA ALA A 323 -18.84 7.86 -6.61
C ALA A 323 -20.24 7.27 -6.40
N GLN A 324 -20.75 6.46 -7.33
CA GLN A 324 -22.04 5.77 -7.18
C GLN A 324 -22.06 4.85 -5.95
N ALA A 325 -21.01 4.03 -5.77
CA ALA A 325 -20.92 3.14 -4.63
C ALA A 325 -20.84 3.92 -3.30
N LEU A 326 -20.10 5.04 -3.25
CA LEU A 326 -20.03 5.90 -2.07
C LEU A 326 -21.37 6.58 -1.76
N GLN A 327 -22.09 7.02 -2.77
CA GLN A 327 -23.45 7.57 -2.59
C GLN A 327 -24.41 6.53 -2.02
N GLN A 328 -24.34 5.27 -2.50
CA GLN A 328 -25.12 4.17 -1.91
C GLN A 328 -24.73 3.89 -0.45
N ALA A 329 -23.43 3.91 -0.15
CA ALA A 329 -22.96 3.77 1.22
C ALA A 329 -23.50 4.87 2.14
N ILE A 330 -23.51 6.11 1.66
CA ILE A 330 -24.01 7.28 2.40
C ILE A 330 -25.53 7.15 2.63
N ALA A 331 -26.28 6.71 1.62
CA ALA A 331 -27.74 6.56 1.71
C ALA A 331 -28.17 5.47 2.71
N LEU A 332 -27.37 4.46 2.92
CA LEU A 332 -27.67 3.30 3.79
C LEU A 332 -27.26 3.48 5.25
N GLY A 333 -26.41 4.45 5.59
CA GLY A 333 -25.89 4.52 6.93
C GLY A 333 -25.52 5.91 7.42
N LYS A 334 -24.81 5.95 8.56
CA LYS A 334 -24.19 7.17 9.08
C LYS A 334 -22.79 7.30 8.45
N PRO A 335 -22.62 8.14 7.42
CA PRO A 335 -21.36 8.27 6.74
C PRO A 335 -20.30 8.94 7.65
N SER A 336 -19.05 8.51 7.54
CA SER A 336 -17.92 9.18 8.16
C SER A 336 -17.44 10.35 7.31
N GLY A 337 -16.67 11.25 7.90
CA GLY A 337 -15.98 12.30 7.14
C GLY A 337 -15.06 11.74 6.05
N LYS A 338 -14.44 10.60 6.31
CA LYS A 338 -13.63 9.88 5.30
C LYS A 338 -14.44 9.39 4.10
N THR A 339 -15.69 8.98 4.30
CA THR A 339 -16.58 8.57 3.20
C THR A 339 -16.89 9.75 2.28
N TYR A 340 -17.18 10.91 2.86
CA TYR A 340 -17.42 12.14 2.08
C TYR A 340 -16.13 12.65 1.43
N LEU A 341 -14.96 12.53 2.07
CA LEU A 341 -13.68 12.86 1.45
C LEU A 341 -13.43 12.02 0.20
N ALA A 342 -13.67 10.70 0.28
CA ALA A 342 -13.53 9.80 -0.85
C ALA A 342 -14.50 10.14 -1.98
N LEU A 343 -15.77 10.49 -1.65
CA LEU A 343 -16.77 10.92 -2.63
C LEU A 343 -16.35 12.23 -3.31
N GLY A 344 -15.97 13.24 -2.54
CA GLY A 344 -15.50 14.51 -3.07
C GLY A 344 -14.29 14.35 -3.97
N PHE A 345 -13.38 13.45 -3.60
CA PHE A 345 -12.24 13.13 -4.45
C PHE A 345 -12.67 12.45 -5.77
N ALA A 346 -13.56 11.45 -5.72
CA ALA A 346 -14.04 10.77 -6.92
C ALA A 346 -14.77 11.74 -7.88
N GLN A 347 -15.54 12.69 -7.34
CA GLN A 347 -16.20 13.74 -8.10
C GLN A 347 -15.22 14.76 -8.70
N TYR A 348 -14.19 15.12 -7.93
CA TYR A 348 -13.13 15.99 -8.42
C TYR A 348 -12.38 15.36 -9.63
N GLN A 349 -12.12 14.07 -9.58
CA GLN A 349 -11.49 13.35 -10.69
C GLN A 349 -12.36 13.28 -11.95
N GLN A 350 -13.67 13.38 -11.79
CA GLN A 350 -14.64 13.51 -12.89
C GLN A 350 -14.76 14.96 -13.41
N ALA A 351 -13.93 15.89 -12.91
CA ALA A 351 -14.01 17.32 -13.16
C ALA A 351 -15.31 18.00 -12.68
N ASP A 352 -16.09 17.34 -11.83
CA ASP A 352 -17.25 17.92 -11.19
C ASP A 352 -16.86 18.64 -9.89
N VAL A 353 -16.36 19.86 -10.05
CA VAL A 353 -15.85 20.67 -8.93
C VAL A 353 -16.96 21.08 -7.97
N ASP A 354 -18.19 21.26 -8.45
CA ASP A 354 -19.30 21.67 -7.61
C ASP A 354 -19.80 20.54 -6.72
N ALA A 355 -19.96 19.34 -7.27
CA ALA A 355 -20.29 18.15 -6.49
C ALA A 355 -19.17 17.82 -5.49
N ALA A 356 -17.90 17.91 -5.91
CA ALA A 356 -16.74 17.69 -5.03
C ALA A 356 -16.75 18.67 -3.84
N LEU A 357 -16.98 19.96 -4.08
CA LEU A 357 -17.11 20.97 -3.02
C LEU A 357 -18.26 20.65 -2.06
N ALA A 358 -19.40 20.21 -2.58
CA ALA A 358 -20.53 19.81 -1.74
C ALA A 358 -20.16 18.64 -0.82
N ALA A 359 -19.51 17.62 -1.36
CA ALA A 359 -19.08 16.47 -0.59
C ALA A 359 -18.00 16.84 0.45
N PHE A 360 -17.02 17.69 0.11
CA PHE A 360 -16.01 18.16 1.06
C PHE A 360 -16.60 19.03 2.18
N ARG A 361 -17.63 19.82 1.90
CA ARG A 361 -18.35 20.59 2.93
C ARG A 361 -19.09 19.68 3.91
N GLU A 362 -19.65 18.56 3.44
CA GLU A 362 -20.22 17.56 4.35
C GLU A 362 -19.11 16.87 5.18
N ALA A 363 -17.95 16.57 4.58
CA ALA A 363 -16.81 16.05 5.32
C ALA A 363 -16.28 17.02 6.40
N ASP A 364 -16.31 18.33 6.15
CA ASP A 364 -15.88 19.38 7.09
C ASP A 364 -16.76 19.48 8.35
N ARG A 365 -18.01 19.07 8.25
CA ARG A 365 -18.95 19.01 9.39
C ARG A 365 -18.63 17.87 10.36
N LEU A 366 -17.84 16.87 9.91
CA LEU A 366 -17.54 15.67 10.67
C LEU A 366 -16.10 15.73 11.22
N PRO A 367 -15.87 15.36 12.49
CA PRO A 367 -14.56 15.53 13.14
C PRO A 367 -13.41 14.81 12.42
N ASP A 368 -13.68 13.61 11.86
CA ASP A 368 -12.70 12.76 11.18
C ASP A 368 -12.41 13.20 9.74
N GLY A 369 -13.22 14.09 9.17
CA GLY A 369 -13.04 14.66 7.83
C GLY A 369 -12.51 16.09 7.79
N ARG A 370 -12.82 16.88 8.85
CA ARG A 370 -12.62 18.34 8.90
C ARG A 370 -11.23 18.82 8.48
N PRO A 371 -10.10 18.31 9.01
CA PRO A 371 -8.79 18.85 8.68
C PRO A 371 -8.47 18.75 7.19
N SER A 372 -8.84 17.62 6.58
CA SER A 372 -8.59 17.35 5.17
C SER A 372 -9.59 18.07 4.26
N ALA A 373 -10.86 18.09 4.66
CA ALA A 373 -11.91 18.77 3.92
C ALA A 373 -11.66 20.27 3.79
N ALA A 374 -11.25 20.93 4.87
CA ALA A 374 -10.93 22.36 4.85
C ALA A 374 -9.81 22.69 3.84
N GLN A 375 -8.80 21.84 3.70
CA GLN A 375 -7.74 22.00 2.70
C GLN A 375 -8.27 21.85 1.27
N TRP A 376 -9.11 20.83 1.02
CA TRP A 376 -9.73 20.62 -0.28
C TRP A 376 -10.68 21.76 -0.66
N ILE A 377 -11.53 22.22 0.24
CA ILE A 377 -12.42 23.35 0.03
C ILE A 377 -11.62 24.57 -0.37
N LYS A 378 -10.60 24.93 0.44
CA LYS A 378 -9.74 26.06 0.15
C LYS A 378 -9.05 25.97 -1.22
N TYR A 379 -8.55 24.78 -1.56
CA TYR A 379 -7.91 24.52 -2.85
C TYR A 379 -8.89 24.76 -4.01
N LEU A 380 -10.08 24.13 -3.96
CA LEU A 380 -11.07 24.22 -5.03
C LEU A 380 -11.70 25.61 -5.14
N GLU A 381 -11.98 26.27 -4.02
CA GLU A 381 -12.51 27.66 -4.02
C GLU A 381 -11.50 28.66 -4.58
N SER A 382 -10.20 28.50 -4.25
CA SER A 382 -9.15 29.32 -4.85
C SER A 382 -9.02 29.09 -6.36
N GLY A 383 -9.21 27.85 -6.82
CA GLY A 383 -9.27 27.49 -8.24
C GLY A 383 -10.45 28.17 -8.97
N LYS A 384 -11.66 28.08 -8.38
CA LYS A 384 -12.86 28.74 -8.94
C LYS A 384 -12.72 30.26 -8.99
N ALA A 385 -12.27 30.88 -7.91
CA ALA A 385 -12.06 32.33 -7.86
C ALA A 385 -11.07 32.79 -8.94
N ARG A 386 -10.00 32.02 -9.16
CA ARG A 386 -9.03 32.27 -10.23
C ARG A 386 -9.68 32.13 -11.61
N GLU A 387 -10.43 31.09 -11.87
CA GLU A 387 -11.12 30.86 -13.15
C GLU A 387 -12.07 32.00 -13.45
N GLN A 388 -12.87 32.43 -12.46
CA GLN A 388 -13.74 33.59 -12.58
C GLN A 388 -12.98 34.89 -12.86
N ALA A 389 -11.82 35.09 -12.21
CA ALA A 389 -10.96 36.24 -12.47
C ALA A 389 -10.40 36.23 -13.90
N LEU A 390 -9.99 35.06 -14.40
CA LEU A 390 -9.52 34.89 -15.77
C LEU A 390 -10.63 35.13 -16.80
N GLN A 391 -11.83 34.62 -16.55
CA GLN A 391 -13.00 34.86 -17.41
C GLN A 391 -13.37 36.34 -17.43
N ALA A 392 -13.36 37.00 -16.27
CA ALA A 392 -13.61 38.44 -16.18
C ALA A 392 -12.52 39.29 -16.88
N ALA A 393 -11.26 38.88 -16.83
CA ALA A 393 -10.17 39.51 -17.56
C ALA A 393 -10.31 39.32 -19.08
N ALA A 394 -10.65 38.09 -19.52
CA ALA A 394 -10.89 37.82 -20.94
C ALA A 394 -12.08 38.61 -21.50
N ALA A 395 -13.18 38.75 -20.72
CA ALA A 395 -14.34 39.54 -21.12
C ALA A 395 -14.00 41.07 -21.23
N ARG A 396 -13.05 41.54 -20.44
CA ARG A 396 -12.51 42.93 -20.55
C ARG A 396 -11.63 43.09 -21.78
N GLY A 397 -10.67 42.19 -22.00
CA GLY A 397 -9.79 42.20 -23.17
C GLY A 397 -10.54 42.06 -24.50
N ALA A 398 -11.65 41.32 -24.54
CA ALA A 398 -12.50 41.21 -25.74
C ALA A 398 -13.25 42.51 -26.08
N ARG A 399 -13.42 43.44 -25.14
CA ARG A 399 -14.01 44.75 -25.36
C ARG A 399 -12.98 45.82 -25.83
N GLU A 400 -11.69 45.54 -25.62
CA GLU A 400 -10.58 46.42 -26.04
C GLU A 400 -9.85 45.91 -27.30
N GLY A 401 -10.26 44.78 -27.85
CA GLY A 401 -9.52 43.98 -28.82
C GLY A 401 -9.56 44.40 -30.30
N ASP A 402 -9.77 45.67 -30.67
CA ASP A 402 -9.66 46.13 -32.08
C ASP A 402 -8.24 46.63 -32.46
N ALA A 403 -7.23 46.47 -31.60
CA ALA A 403 -5.94 47.12 -31.82
C ALA A 403 -4.73 46.20 -32.10
N VAL A 404 -4.86 44.84 -32.18
CA VAL A 404 -3.67 43.96 -32.36
C VAL A 404 -3.83 42.99 -33.52
N GLN A 405 -3.84 43.47 -34.74
CA GLN A 405 -3.61 42.70 -35.98
C GLN A 405 -2.28 42.99 -36.68
N LEU A 406 -1.28 43.55 -36.01
CA LEU A 406 -0.04 43.96 -36.69
C LEU A 406 1.23 43.12 -36.35
N SER A 407 1.17 42.11 -35.45
CA SER A 407 2.39 41.36 -35.06
C SER A 407 2.67 40.07 -35.82
N ASP A 408 1.72 39.54 -36.57
CA ASP A 408 1.88 38.21 -37.24
C ASP A 408 2.68 38.23 -38.56
N ARG A 409 3.19 39.38 -39.00
CA ARG A 409 3.96 39.50 -40.25
C ARG A 409 5.49 39.54 -40.12
N LEU A 410 6.05 39.43 -38.92
CA LEU A 410 7.50 39.58 -38.72
C LEU A 410 8.24 38.33 -38.23
N SER A 411 7.61 37.16 -38.14
CA SER A 411 8.28 35.92 -37.64
C SER A 411 8.66 34.89 -38.72
N GLY A 412 8.72 35.34 -39.99
CA GLY A 412 9.17 34.45 -41.09
C GLY A 412 10.60 34.77 -41.53
N GLY A 413 11.62 34.25 -40.91
CA GLY A 413 13.02 34.44 -41.31
C GLY A 413 14.04 33.73 -40.42
N GLY A 414 13.88 32.43 -40.18
CA GLY A 414 14.85 31.62 -39.43
C GLY A 414 15.43 30.49 -40.26
N GLY A 415 16.37 30.77 -41.11
CA GLY A 415 17.12 29.76 -41.85
C GLY A 415 18.50 30.29 -42.31
N VAL A 416 19.56 29.59 -41.90
CA VAL A 416 20.95 29.74 -42.37
C VAL A 416 21.82 30.76 -41.65
N LEU A 417 22.00 30.63 -40.33
CA LEU A 417 23.14 31.23 -39.62
C LEU A 417 23.86 30.26 -38.65
N GLY A 418 23.50 28.98 -38.62
CA GLY A 418 23.94 28.04 -37.56
C GLY A 418 25.40 27.56 -37.69
N ALA A 419 25.99 27.48 -38.89
CA ALA A 419 27.30 26.83 -39.05
C ALA A 419 28.49 27.79 -38.81
N ALA A 420 28.38 29.05 -39.22
CA ALA A 420 29.42 30.06 -39.01
C ALA A 420 29.48 30.57 -37.56
N ALA A 421 28.30 30.64 -36.88
CA ALA A 421 28.22 31.04 -35.49
C ALA A 421 28.80 29.96 -34.54
N SER A 422 28.63 28.64 -34.86
CA SER A 422 29.17 27.56 -34.06
C SER A 422 30.69 27.46 -34.10
N ALA A 423 31.31 27.71 -35.24
CA ALA A 423 32.78 27.70 -35.37
C ALA A 423 33.42 28.87 -34.57
N GLY A 424 32.82 30.07 -34.63
CA GLY A 424 33.25 31.22 -33.86
C GLY A 424 33.10 31.01 -32.33
N ALA A 425 32.04 30.37 -31.94
CA ALA A 425 31.77 30.05 -30.52
C ALA A 425 32.77 29.06 -29.92
N VAL A 426 33.09 27.98 -30.63
CA VAL A 426 34.12 27.03 -30.20
C VAL A 426 35.49 27.69 -30.05
N ALA A 427 35.82 28.60 -31.02
CA ALA A 427 37.06 29.38 -30.97
C ALA A 427 37.09 30.33 -29.75
N ALA A 428 35.98 30.98 -29.38
CA ALA A 428 35.89 31.86 -28.22
C ALA A 428 36.15 31.13 -26.89
N VAL A 429 35.59 29.92 -26.72
CA VAL A 429 35.89 29.08 -25.57
C VAL A 429 37.33 28.60 -25.54
N GLN A 430 37.90 28.24 -26.69
CA GLN A 430 39.30 27.82 -26.79
C GLN A 430 40.29 28.98 -26.54
N SER A 431 39.89 30.21 -26.84
CA SER A 431 40.69 31.44 -26.59
C SER A 431 40.65 31.93 -25.13
N GLY A 432 39.87 31.29 -24.24
CA GLY A 432 39.68 31.68 -22.86
C GLY A 432 38.83 32.94 -22.66
N LYS A 433 38.16 33.43 -23.71
CA LYS A 433 37.24 34.58 -23.62
C LYS A 433 35.91 34.21 -23.00
N GLU A 434 35.54 32.96 -23.05
CA GLU A 434 34.28 32.42 -22.48
C GLU A 434 34.53 31.22 -21.56
N THR A 435 33.66 31.09 -20.60
CA THR A 435 33.63 29.89 -19.75
C THR A 435 33.11 28.68 -20.55
N PRO A 436 33.37 27.46 -20.12
CA PRO A 436 32.88 26.25 -20.83
C PRO A 436 31.37 26.13 -21.01
N ILE A 437 30.61 26.95 -20.26
CA ILE A 437 29.14 27.01 -20.34
C ILE A 437 28.62 28.28 -21.03
N GLY A 438 29.51 29.07 -21.64
CA GLY A 438 29.16 30.22 -22.48
C GLY A 438 29.02 31.56 -21.77
N ALA A 439 29.42 31.64 -20.49
CA ALA A 439 29.52 32.94 -19.82
C ALA A 439 30.76 33.71 -20.27
N ASP A 440 30.72 35.07 -20.24
CA ASP A 440 31.88 35.88 -20.49
C ASP A 440 32.93 35.68 -19.39
N ALA A 441 34.12 35.22 -19.73
CA ALA A 441 35.18 34.94 -18.77
C ALA A 441 35.88 36.22 -18.28
N SER A 442 35.79 37.36 -19.01
CA SER A 442 36.41 38.62 -18.63
C SER A 442 35.69 39.31 -17.47
N GLY A 443 36.40 40.19 -16.78
CA GLY A 443 35.79 41.15 -15.86
C GLY A 443 34.98 42.21 -16.61
N ASN A 444 34.21 43.02 -15.88
CA ASN A 444 33.55 44.17 -16.47
C ASN A 444 34.46 45.44 -16.51
N ALA A 445 34.04 46.44 -17.21
CA ALA A 445 34.85 47.62 -17.48
C ALA A 445 35.26 48.41 -16.21
N ASP A 446 34.41 48.45 -15.21
CA ASP A 446 34.67 49.12 -13.94
C ASP A 446 35.33 48.25 -12.87
N GLY A 447 35.66 47.02 -13.19
CA GLY A 447 36.32 46.04 -12.29
C GLY A 447 35.47 45.51 -11.14
N THR A 448 34.17 45.82 -11.11
CA THR A 448 33.26 45.38 -10.07
C THR A 448 32.86 43.92 -10.23
N ILE A 449 32.90 43.34 -11.44
CA ILE A 449 32.81 41.92 -11.75
C ILE A 449 34.22 41.45 -12.13
N PRO A 450 34.88 40.56 -11.35
CA PRO A 450 36.21 40.07 -11.65
C PRO A 450 36.20 39.06 -12.82
N PRO A 451 37.37 38.83 -13.47
CA PRO A 451 37.51 37.73 -14.41
C PRO A 451 37.17 36.40 -13.75
N TRP A 452 36.58 35.45 -14.52
CA TRP A 452 36.29 34.08 -14.02
C TRP A 452 37.59 33.30 -13.84
N SER A 453 37.76 32.69 -12.66
CA SER A 453 38.96 31.97 -12.25
C SER A 453 38.71 30.43 -12.10
N GLY A 454 37.62 29.94 -12.70
CA GLY A 454 37.26 28.50 -12.58
C GLY A 454 36.25 28.21 -11.46
N GLY A 455 35.68 29.24 -10.83
CA GLY A 455 34.80 29.13 -9.68
C GLY A 455 35.56 28.82 -8.37
N LEU A 456 34.84 28.44 -7.32
CA LEU A 456 35.42 28.12 -6.01
C LEU A 456 36.18 26.79 -6.06
N GLN A 457 37.51 26.85 -6.06
CA GLN A 457 38.38 25.72 -6.14
C GLN A 457 38.53 25.03 -4.77
N ARG A 458 38.84 23.70 -4.75
CA ARG A 458 38.94 22.90 -3.52
C ARG A 458 39.93 23.48 -2.50
N ALA A 459 40.99 24.11 -2.95
CA ALA A 459 41.96 24.78 -2.07
C ALA A 459 41.40 25.98 -1.31
N GLN A 460 40.32 26.56 -1.78
CA GLN A 460 39.60 27.69 -1.20
C GLN A 460 38.42 27.29 -0.30
N TRP A 461 38.15 25.99 -0.18
CA TRP A 461 37.07 25.53 0.68
C TRP A 461 37.40 25.78 2.15
N PRO A 462 36.39 26.07 2.99
CA PRO A 462 36.60 26.20 4.43
C PRO A 462 37.28 24.96 5.02
N ALA A 463 38.41 25.11 5.67
CA ALA A 463 39.23 24.00 6.19
C ALA A 463 38.47 23.09 7.17
N ALA A 464 37.50 23.65 7.89
CA ALA A 464 36.65 22.92 8.83
C ALA A 464 35.54 22.12 8.16
N TYR A 465 35.25 22.34 6.87
CA TYR A 465 34.15 21.66 6.18
C TYR A 465 34.43 20.14 6.02
N ARG A 466 33.41 19.34 6.24
CA ARG A 466 33.42 17.89 5.96
C ARG A 466 32.18 17.55 5.15
N SER A 467 32.32 16.66 4.19
CA SER A 467 31.21 16.21 3.33
C SER A 467 30.01 15.75 4.16
N GLY A 468 28.80 16.13 3.74
CA GLY A 468 27.55 15.84 4.44
C GLY A 468 27.21 16.79 5.59
N GLN A 469 28.08 17.73 5.93
CA GLN A 469 27.80 18.81 6.87
C GLN A 469 27.13 20.00 6.16
N ARG A 470 26.64 20.98 6.95
CA ARG A 470 26.20 22.26 6.40
C ARG A 470 27.35 22.93 5.65
N LEU A 471 27.06 23.46 4.48
CA LEU A 471 28.03 24.22 3.71
C LEU A 471 28.43 25.47 4.52
N ALA A 472 29.69 25.52 4.90
CA ALA A 472 30.25 26.68 5.58
C ALA A 472 30.47 27.81 4.56
N ASP A 473 30.27 29.06 5.02
CA ASP A 473 30.55 30.27 4.19
C ASP A 473 32.06 30.32 3.83
N PRO A 474 32.43 30.21 2.55
CA PRO A 474 33.83 30.34 2.12
C PRO A 474 34.37 31.76 2.21
N TYR A 475 33.52 32.74 2.50
CA TYR A 475 33.85 34.18 2.59
C TYR A 475 33.40 34.77 3.94
N PRO A 476 33.78 34.19 5.08
CA PRO A 476 33.26 34.59 6.39
C PRO A 476 33.64 36.03 6.78
N ASP A 477 34.77 36.52 6.27
CA ASP A 477 35.31 37.85 6.58
C ASP A 477 34.82 38.94 5.63
N ASP A 478 34.09 38.56 4.56
CA ASP A 478 33.53 39.57 3.63
C ASP A 478 32.52 40.46 4.36
N LYS A 479 32.74 41.77 4.24
CA LYS A 479 31.81 42.81 4.72
C LYS A 479 31.08 43.43 3.53
N PRO A 480 29.84 43.94 3.74
CA PRO A 480 29.22 44.73 2.69
C PRO A 480 30.09 45.89 2.26
N LEU A 481 30.26 46.06 0.95
CA LEU A 481 30.91 47.22 0.38
C LEU A 481 30.10 48.47 0.67
N PHE A 482 28.79 48.35 0.57
CA PHE A 482 27.79 49.37 0.93
C PHE A 482 26.42 48.65 1.11
N THR A 483 25.49 49.43 1.63
CA THR A 483 24.10 49.02 1.74
C THR A 483 23.21 49.96 0.96
N ILE A 484 22.41 49.43 0.02
CA ILE A 484 21.40 50.24 -0.68
C ILE A 484 20.22 50.41 0.27
N THR A 485 19.75 51.65 0.37
CA THR A 485 18.61 52.06 1.18
C THR A 485 17.75 53.02 0.38
N ALA A 486 16.56 53.38 0.85
CA ALA A 486 15.71 54.38 0.18
C ALA A 486 16.43 55.72 -0.06
N SER A 487 17.38 56.09 0.82
CA SER A 487 18.11 57.40 0.71
C SER A 487 19.16 57.44 -0.40
N ASN A 488 19.78 56.31 -0.75
CA ASN A 488 20.82 56.27 -1.80
C ASN A 488 20.39 55.48 -3.04
N LEU A 489 19.13 55.06 -3.10
CA LEU A 489 18.55 54.20 -4.16
C LEU A 489 18.80 54.76 -5.56
N ALA A 490 18.76 56.10 -5.75
CA ALA A 490 18.91 56.75 -7.03
C ALA A 490 20.25 56.42 -7.72
N GLN A 491 21.32 56.23 -6.94
CA GLN A 491 22.67 55.91 -7.44
C GLN A 491 22.77 54.51 -8.06
N TYR A 492 21.93 53.60 -7.61
CA TYR A 492 22.00 52.18 -7.97
C TYR A 492 20.84 51.73 -8.85
N ARG A 493 19.89 52.61 -9.17
CA ARG A 493 18.65 52.31 -9.89
C ARG A 493 18.89 51.52 -11.19
N GLY A 494 19.97 51.82 -11.92
CA GLY A 494 20.32 51.15 -13.18
C GLY A 494 20.75 49.67 -13.01
N ARG A 495 21.16 49.28 -11.79
CA ARG A 495 21.63 47.93 -11.44
C ARG A 495 20.63 47.17 -10.56
N LEU A 496 19.37 47.66 -10.47
CA LEU A 496 18.28 47.01 -9.75
C LEU A 496 17.18 46.53 -10.71
N SER A 497 16.48 45.46 -10.32
CA SER A 497 15.27 44.98 -11.01
C SER A 497 14.07 45.86 -10.63
N ALA A 498 13.00 45.82 -11.42
CA ALA A 498 11.75 46.50 -11.07
C ALA A 498 11.14 45.94 -9.77
N GLY A 499 11.34 44.65 -9.48
CA GLY A 499 10.94 44.03 -8.24
C GLY A 499 11.62 44.63 -7.01
N HIS A 500 12.94 44.82 -7.06
CA HIS A 500 13.68 45.50 -5.99
C HIS A 500 13.24 46.95 -5.81
N LEU A 501 13.05 47.68 -6.92
CA LEU A 501 12.54 49.04 -6.85
C LEU A 501 11.16 49.13 -6.21
N ALA A 502 10.30 48.16 -6.47
CA ALA A 502 8.97 48.07 -5.85
C ALA A 502 9.05 47.75 -4.34
N LEU A 503 10.00 46.92 -3.91
CA LEU A 503 10.22 46.64 -2.48
C LEU A 503 10.69 47.94 -1.76
N PHE A 504 11.65 48.69 -2.31
CA PHE A 504 12.08 49.97 -1.73
C PHE A 504 10.97 51.03 -1.71
N ALA A 505 10.12 51.06 -2.72
CA ALA A 505 8.97 51.98 -2.76
C ALA A 505 7.89 51.59 -1.72
N LYS A 506 7.64 50.30 -1.54
CA LYS A 506 6.63 49.79 -0.60
C LYS A 506 7.12 49.84 0.84
N TYR A 507 8.41 49.57 1.07
CA TYR A 507 9.01 49.46 2.39
C TYR A 507 10.25 50.34 2.52
N PRO A 508 10.12 51.58 3.01
CA PRO A 508 11.24 52.51 3.13
C PRO A 508 12.37 52.03 4.05
N ASP A 509 12.10 51.11 4.93
CA ASP A 509 13.06 50.46 5.82
C ASP A 509 13.74 49.21 5.20
N TYR A 510 13.39 48.84 3.97
CA TYR A 510 14.09 47.78 3.23
C TYR A 510 15.53 48.16 2.96
N ARG A 511 16.44 47.19 3.06
CA ARG A 511 17.89 47.38 2.87
C ARG A 511 18.46 46.22 2.04
N MET A 512 19.44 46.53 1.21
CA MET A 512 20.12 45.52 0.40
C MET A 512 21.63 45.62 0.63
N PRO A 513 22.25 44.73 1.44
CA PRO A 513 23.70 44.73 1.64
C PRO A 513 24.39 44.17 0.39
N VAL A 514 25.31 44.97 -0.21
CA VAL A 514 26.05 44.60 -1.42
C VAL A 514 27.47 44.23 -1.06
N TYR A 515 27.91 43.10 -1.56
CA TYR A 515 29.23 42.52 -1.32
C TYR A 515 30.05 42.48 -2.60
N ALA A 516 31.35 42.25 -2.46
CA ALA A 516 32.25 42.03 -3.60
C ALA A 516 31.79 40.78 -4.37
N THR A 517 31.75 40.91 -5.70
CA THR A 517 31.36 39.81 -6.59
C THR A 517 32.37 38.67 -6.52
N ARG A 518 31.84 37.45 -6.23
CA ARG A 518 32.59 36.22 -6.20
C ARG A 518 31.98 35.28 -7.23
N ARG A 519 32.63 35.06 -8.33
CA ARG A 519 32.17 34.14 -9.39
C ARG A 519 32.47 32.69 -8.97
N SER A 520 31.82 32.25 -7.92
CA SER A 520 32.11 31.03 -7.16
C SER A 520 31.55 29.73 -7.75
N VAL A 521 30.60 29.81 -8.68
CA VAL A 521 30.01 28.62 -9.27
C VAL A 521 31.04 27.87 -10.10
N ALA A 522 31.11 26.55 -9.83
CA ALA A 522 31.88 25.59 -10.60
C ALA A 522 31.04 24.37 -10.89
N TYR A 523 31.31 23.69 -11.99
CA TYR A 523 30.68 22.43 -12.36
C TYR A 523 31.73 21.32 -12.53
N PRO A 524 31.33 20.02 -12.41
CA PRO A 524 32.21 18.91 -12.71
C PRO A 524 32.73 18.99 -14.14
N GLN A 525 33.96 18.54 -14.38
CA GLN A 525 34.61 18.58 -15.69
C GLN A 525 33.76 17.93 -16.78
N ALA A 526 33.06 16.80 -16.44
CA ALA A 526 32.16 16.14 -17.39
C ALA A 526 31.01 17.03 -17.88
N ILE A 527 30.51 17.95 -17.01
CA ILE A 527 29.48 18.94 -17.40
C ILE A 527 30.05 19.98 -18.34
N TYR A 528 31.26 20.48 -18.07
CA TYR A 528 31.94 21.41 -18.94
C TYR A 528 32.23 20.82 -20.33
N ASP A 529 32.74 19.58 -20.38
CA ASP A 529 33.06 18.89 -21.61
C ASP A 529 31.79 18.62 -22.46
N ALA A 530 30.72 18.17 -21.78
CA ALA A 530 29.43 17.95 -22.42
C ALA A 530 28.83 19.27 -22.97
N SER A 531 28.93 20.37 -22.22
CA SER A 531 28.44 21.69 -22.63
C SER A 531 29.15 22.16 -23.90
N ARG A 532 30.50 22.04 -23.96
CA ARG A 532 31.25 22.30 -25.20
C ARG A 532 30.82 21.41 -26.35
N ALA A 533 30.59 20.13 -26.09
CA ALA A 533 30.16 19.19 -27.13
C ALA A 533 28.75 19.46 -27.63
N ASN A 534 27.91 20.14 -26.86
CA ASN A 534 26.55 20.51 -27.25
C ASN A 534 26.52 21.68 -28.25
N ILE A 535 27.58 22.50 -28.31
CA ILE A 535 27.67 23.65 -29.24
C ILE A 535 27.47 23.15 -30.66
N GLY A 536 26.48 23.68 -31.35
CA GLY A 536 26.16 23.27 -32.71
C GLY A 536 25.47 21.91 -32.89
N ARG A 537 25.31 21.14 -31.80
CA ARG A 537 24.61 19.84 -31.81
C ARG A 537 23.20 19.92 -31.23
N ALA A 538 23.07 20.61 -30.08
CA ALA A 538 21.76 20.77 -29.44
C ALA A 538 20.80 21.53 -30.38
N ARG A 539 19.59 21.07 -30.48
CA ARG A 539 18.52 21.64 -31.32
C ARG A 539 17.21 21.65 -30.56
N LEU A 540 16.42 22.69 -30.81
CA LEU A 540 15.01 22.72 -30.42
C LEU A 540 14.13 22.49 -31.65
N THR A 541 13.16 21.60 -31.55
CA THR A 541 12.03 21.51 -32.48
C THR A 541 10.84 22.15 -31.78
N GLY A 542 10.36 23.25 -32.34
CA GLY A 542 9.44 24.13 -31.61
C GLY A 542 10.08 24.71 -30.35
N SER A 543 9.31 24.81 -29.27
CA SER A 543 9.79 25.32 -27.98
C SER A 543 10.12 24.22 -26.96
N ASP A 544 9.59 23.03 -27.14
CA ASP A 544 9.51 22.03 -26.07
C ASP A 544 10.23 20.71 -26.37
N GLU A 545 10.83 20.52 -27.53
CA GLU A 545 11.57 19.32 -27.88
C GLU A 545 13.06 19.57 -28.05
N LEU A 546 13.85 19.14 -27.04
CA LEU A 546 15.31 19.23 -27.07
C LEU A 546 15.90 17.91 -27.60
N THR A 547 16.78 18.02 -28.60
CA THR A 547 17.55 16.91 -29.16
C THR A 547 19.04 17.25 -29.24
N GLY A 548 19.89 16.21 -29.38
CA GLY A 548 21.34 16.39 -29.56
C GLY A 548 22.13 16.72 -28.30
N ALA A 549 21.48 16.85 -27.13
CA ALA A 549 22.14 17.03 -25.83
C ALA A 549 21.69 15.90 -24.87
N ARG A 550 22.64 15.37 -24.06
CA ARG A 550 22.40 14.33 -23.05
C ARG A 550 22.87 14.72 -21.67
N LEU A 551 23.78 15.67 -21.60
CA LEU A 551 24.46 16.13 -20.40
C LEU A 551 24.94 17.57 -20.65
N GLY A 552 25.17 18.30 -19.56
CA GLY A 552 25.67 19.69 -19.62
C GLY A 552 24.61 20.67 -20.10
N VAL A 553 25.07 21.90 -20.35
CA VAL A 553 24.24 23.00 -20.83
C VAL A 553 23.97 22.82 -22.32
N PRO A 554 22.69 22.76 -22.79
CA PRO A 554 22.39 22.56 -24.19
C PRO A 554 22.86 23.72 -25.11
N PHE A 555 22.65 24.94 -24.65
CA PHE A 555 22.86 26.14 -25.45
C PHE A 555 23.83 27.12 -24.77
N PRO A 556 25.15 26.86 -24.74
CA PRO A 556 26.10 27.81 -24.19
C PRO A 556 26.02 29.23 -24.87
N HIS A 557 25.62 29.27 -26.14
CA HIS A 557 25.38 30.48 -26.89
C HIS A 557 23.92 30.58 -27.33
N PRO A 558 23.02 30.94 -26.40
CA PRO A 558 21.60 30.93 -26.70
C PRO A 558 21.21 32.05 -27.65
N ALA A 559 20.41 31.75 -28.67
CA ALA A 559 19.85 32.68 -29.62
C ALA A 559 18.45 33.18 -29.23
N SER A 560 17.81 32.54 -28.27
CA SER A 560 16.43 32.85 -27.85
C SER A 560 16.22 32.74 -26.35
N GLY A 561 15.16 33.37 -25.85
CA GLY A 561 14.76 33.26 -24.45
C GLY A 561 14.39 31.83 -24.05
N VAL A 562 13.84 31.03 -24.98
CA VAL A 562 13.51 29.64 -24.75
C VAL A 562 14.77 28.80 -24.55
N GLU A 563 15.82 29.00 -25.33
CA GLU A 563 17.10 28.29 -25.15
C GLU A 563 17.75 28.60 -23.79
N ILE A 564 17.67 29.85 -23.31
CA ILE A 564 18.13 30.22 -21.97
C ILE A 564 17.35 29.49 -20.88
N LEU A 565 16.04 29.38 -21.02
CA LEU A 565 15.22 28.67 -20.05
C LEU A 565 15.41 27.15 -20.15
N TRP A 566 15.73 26.58 -21.31
CA TRP A 566 16.21 25.21 -21.42
C TRP A 566 17.53 25.02 -20.67
N ASN A 567 18.48 25.95 -20.76
CA ASN A 567 19.70 25.92 -19.96
C ASN A 567 19.37 25.87 -18.46
N HIS A 568 18.42 26.73 -18.03
CA HIS A 568 17.95 26.73 -16.65
C HIS A 568 17.32 25.37 -16.24
N ARG A 569 16.43 24.80 -17.05
CA ARG A 569 15.76 23.52 -16.75
C ARG A 569 16.73 22.35 -16.69
N THR A 570 17.78 22.36 -17.49
CA THR A 570 18.74 21.27 -17.68
C THR A 570 20.10 21.51 -17.02
N ARG A 571 20.28 22.63 -16.30
CA ARG A 571 21.52 22.93 -15.57
C ARG A 571 21.84 21.81 -14.57
N TYR A 572 23.11 21.61 -14.29
CA TYR A 572 23.55 20.63 -13.32
C TYR A 572 23.23 21.06 -11.88
N ARG A 573 22.55 20.21 -11.14
CA ARG A 573 22.11 20.45 -9.77
C ARG A 573 22.58 19.37 -8.80
N GLY A 574 23.55 18.52 -9.21
CA GLY A 574 23.87 17.24 -8.61
C GLY A 574 23.13 16.10 -9.34
N ASN A 575 23.51 14.84 -9.07
CA ASN A 575 22.80 13.69 -9.62
C ASN A 575 21.49 13.40 -8.88
N SER A 576 21.43 13.76 -7.60
CA SER A 576 20.27 13.61 -6.73
C SER A 576 20.32 14.61 -5.59
N ILE A 577 19.14 14.89 -4.99
CA ILE A 577 19.02 15.77 -3.83
C ILE A 577 18.06 15.13 -2.82
N VAL A 578 18.43 15.21 -1.53
CA VAL A 578 17.51 15.01 -0.40
C VAL A 578 17.53 16.29 0.43
N THR A 579 16.39 16.91 0.63
CA THR A 579 16.26 18.07 1.51
C THR A 579 15.17 17.85 2.55
N GLN A 580 15.46 18.28 3.77
CA GLN A 580 14.45 18.57 4.79
C GLN A 580 14.46 20.09 4.96
N SER A 581 13.32 20.71 4.74
CA SER A 581 13.21 22.16 4.75
C SER A 581 11.86 22.59 5.32
N THR A 582 11.76 23.87 5.65
CA THR A 582 10.52 24.49 6.10
C THR A 582 10.04 25.48 5.06
N GLN A 583 8.76 25.44 4.76
CA GLN A 583 8.06 26.51 4.03
C GLN A 583 7.43 27.47 5.03
N ALA A 584 7.37 28.76 4.69
CA ALA A 584 6.72 29.75 5.52
C ALA A 584 5.87 30.73 4.71
N VAL A 585 4.63 30.92 5.12
CA VAL A 585 3.77 32.02 4.65
C VAL A 585 3.77 33.10 5.73
N VAL A 586 4.20 34.31 5.37
CA VAL A 586 4.23 35.45 6.28
C VAL A 586 3.17 36.48 5.87
N ARG A 587 2.34 36.85 6.81
CA ARG A 587 1.28 37.85 6.65
C ARG A 587 1.74 39.20 7.18
N PRO A 588 1.11 40.31 6.76
CA PRO A 588 1.43 41.65 7.31
C PRO A 588 1.28 41.75 8.84
N SER A 589 0.50 40.87 9.45
CA SER A 589 0.40 40.71 10.92
C SER A 589 1.70 40.22 11.58
N GLY A 590 2.63 39.69 10.81
CA GLY A 590 3.92 39.21 11.27
C GLY A 590 3.99 37.77 11.78
N THR A 591 2.87 37.06 11.91
CA THR A 591 2.86 35.68 12.35
C THR A 591 3.08 34.74 11.16
N PRO A 592 4.20 33.98 11.09
CA PRO A 592 4.41 33.01 10.04
C PRO A 592 3.60 31.73 10.27
N THR A 593 3.13 31.13 9.17
CA THR A 593 2.61 29.75 9.18
C THR A 593 3.67 28.86 8.57
N PHE A 594 4.08 27.81 9.28
CA PHE A 594 5.13 26.90 8.87
C PHE A 594 4.57 25.56 8.36
N LEU A 595 5.25 25.01 7.36
CA LEU A 595 4.99 23.66 6.87
C LEU A 595 6.35 22.97 6.63
N LYS A 596 6.56 21.82 7.33
CA LYS A 596 7.75 21.00 7.13
C LYS A 596 7.60 20.16 5.86
N GLN A 597 8.66 20.15 5.05
CA GLN A 597 8.72 19.45 3.78
C GLN A 597 9.98 18.59 3.72
N THR A 598 9.84 17.37 3.20
CA THR A 598 10.97 16.56 2.75
C THR A 598 10.85 16.36 1.24
N GLU A 599 11.97 16.52 0.54
CA GLU A 599 12.06 16.35 -0.91
C GLU A 599 13.14 15.32 -1.23
N ARG A 600 12.87 14.44 -2.19
CA ARG A 600 13.84 13.55 -2.83
C ARG A 600 13.74 13.76 -4.34
N VAL A 601 14.84 14.12 -4.95
CA VAL A 601 14.92 14.38 -6.39
C VAL A 601 16.00 13.50 -6.98
N LEU A 602 15.66 12.77 -8.04
CA LEU A 602 16.62 12.06 -8.88
C LEU A 602 16.60 12.70 -10.27
N PHE A 603 17.71 13.34 -10.64
CA PHE A 603 17.86 13.94 -11.96
C PHE A 603 18.20 12.86 -12.97
N ARG A 604 17.46 12.82 -14.08
CA ARG A 604 17.75 11.92 -15.19
C ARG A 604 18.56 12.62 -16.27
N TYR A 605 18.12 13.82 -16.72
CA TYR A 605 19.02 14.69 -17.48
C TYR A 605 20.03 15.33 -16.52
N GLY A 606 21.27 15.48 -16.97
CA GLY A 606 22.34 16.02 -16.14
C GLY A 606 22.99 15.02 -15.19
N ASN A 607 22.54 13.75 -15.17
CA ASN A 607 23.16 12.71 -14.36
C ASN A 607 24.50 12.29 -14.96
N THR A 608 25.59 12.57 -14.25
CA THR A 608 26.95 12.31 -14.75
C THR A 608 27.29 10.82 -14.80
N LYS A 609 26.54 9.98 -14.05
CA LYS A 609 26.75 8.52 -14.00
C LYS A 609 25.94 7.78 -15.06
N ASN A 610 24.80 8.33 -15.46
CA ASN A 610 23.91 7.75 -16.46
C ASN A 610 23.27 8.85 -17.32
N PRO A 611 24.00 9.43 -18.29
CA PRO A 611 23.49 10.51 -19.14
C PRO A 611 22.30 10.06 -19.98
N LEU A 612 21.20 10.81 -19.91
CA LEU A 612 19.95 10.50 -20.59
C LEU A 612 19.82 11.22 -21.92
N ASP A 613 19.37 10.48 -22.95
CA ASP A 613 18.88 11.04 -24.20
C ASP A 613 17.37 11.33 -24.09
N LEU A 614 16.97 12.59 -24.08
CA LEU A 614 15.56 12.99 -23.98
C LEU A 614 14.72 12.55 -25.18
N ALA A 615 15.34 12.22 -26.30
CA ALA A 615 14.64 11.64 -27.45
C ALA A 615 14.18 10.19 -27.19
N GLN A 616 14.87 9.46 -26.31
CA GLN A 616 14.53 8.08 -25.92
C GLN A 616 13.59 8.04 -24.74
N ASP A 617 13.77 8.91 -23.74
CA ASP A 617 12.93 8.99 -22.56
C ASP A 617 12.65 10.46 -22.19
N ASN A 618 11.38 10.82 -22.22
CA ASN A 618 10.91 12.18 -22.01
C ASN A 618 10.92 12.64 -20.54
N THR A 619 11.48 11.85 -19.61
CA THR A 619 11.48 12.17 -18.18
C THR A 619 12.75 12.90 -17.76
N LEU A 620 12.66 14.18 -17.39
CA LEU A 620 13.79 14.99 -16.90
C LEU A 620 14.26 14.57 -15.52
N LEU A 621 13.34 14.32 -14.61
CA LEU A 621 13.62 13.98 -13.22
C LEU A 621 12.44 13.28 -12.57
N TYR A 622 12.74 12.58 -11.50
CA TYR A 622 11.76 12.10 -10.52
C TYR A 622 11.80 12.98 -9.28
N TYR A 623 10.65 13.42 -8.82
CA TYR A 623 10.49 14.24 -7.63
C TYR A 623 9.47 13.60 -6.70
N LEU A 624 9.90 13.29 -5.49
CA LEU A 624 9.07 12.78 -4.42
C LEU A 624 9.13 13.74 -3.25
N THR A 625 7.98 14.22 -2.81
CA THR A 625 7.89 15.13 -1.66
C THR A 625 6.78 14.70 -0.71
N TRP A 626 6.96 15.00 0.55
CA TRP A 626 5.91 14.88 1.55
C TRP A 626 5.99 16.00 2.57
N PHE A 627 4.83 16.33 3.14
CA PHE A 627 4.69 17.29 4.22
C PHE A 627 4.43 16.54 5.52
N GLY A 628 5.05 16.97 6.61
CA GLY A 628 4.95 16.38 7.94
C GLY A 628 6.27 16.43 8.70
N LYS A 629 6.20 16.43 10.05
CA LYS A 629 7.38 16.53 10.91
C LYS A 629 8.14 15.21 11.05
N THR A 630 7.42 14.11 11.03
CA THR A 630 7.96 12.75 11.19
C THR A 630 7.31 11.80 10.20
N ARG A 631 7.83 10.58 10.09
CA ARG A 631 7.25 9.54 9.23
C ARG A 631 5.82 9.17 9.64
N ASN A 632 5.44 9.35 10.89
CA ASN A 632 4.10 9.04 11.40
C ASN A 632 3.15 10.23 11.36
N ASP A 633 3.59 11.39 10.85
CA ASP A 633 2.88 12.67 10.83
C ASP A 633 2.90 13.24 9.40
N ILE A 634 2.80 12.35 8.41
CA ILE A 634 2.76 12.72 7.00
C ILE A 634 1.31 13.02 6.61
N ASP A 635 1.04 14.27 6.24
CA ASP A 635 -0.29 14.72 5.82
C ASP A 635 -0.49 14.63 4.31
N PHE A 636 0.58 14.71 3.52
CA PHE A 636 0.50 14.78 2.07
C PHE A 636 1.76 14.20 1.44
N VAL A 637 1.62 13.40 0.40
CA VAL A 637 2.73 12.91 -0.42
C VAL A 637 2.45 13.23 -1.88
N ALA A 638 3.46 13.68 -2.62
CA ALA A 638 3.39 13.83 -4.07
C ALA A 638 4.60 13.17 -4.73
N LEU A 639 4.33 12.34 -5.73
CA LEU A 639 5.31 11.80 -6.66
C LEU A 639 5.09 12.46 -8.02
N VAL A 640 6.15 13.00 -8.61
CA VAL A 640 6.11 13.64 -9.92
C VAL A 640 7.17 13.01 -10.82
N HIS A 641 6.77 12.57 -12.00
CA HIS A 641 7.66 12.30 -13.11
C HIS A 641 7.60 13.50 -14.04
N GLU A 642 8.63 14.33 -13.98
CA GLU A 642 8.68 15.60 -14.73
C GLU A 642 9.05 15.35 -16.18
N SER A 643 8.22 15.78 -17.10
CA SER A 643 8.44 15.61 -18.52
C SER A 643 9.34 16.70 -19.09
N ALA A 644 10.24 16.36 -19.99
CA ALA A 644 11.02 17.30 -20.78
C ALA A 644 10.10 18.07 -21.75
N ASN A 645 9.35 17.35 -22.55
CA ASN A 645 8.33 17.87 -23.46
C ASN A 645 6.95 17.55 -22.90
N SER A 646 6.38 18.54 -22.21
CA SER A 646 5.06 18.39 -21.56
C SER A 646 3.88 18.51 -22.54
N LEU A 647 4.11 18.98 -23.76
CA LEU A 647 3.10 18.99 -24.84
C LEU A 647 2.94 17.61 -25.44
N LYS A 648 4.04 16.87 -25.61
CA LYS A 648 4.03 15.47 -26.07
C LYS A 648 3.49 14.53 -25.01
N GLN A 649 3.90 14.71 -23.78
CA GLN A 649 3.50 13.91 -22.62
C GLN A 649 3.45 14.80 -21.38
N PRO A 650 2.29 15.15 -20.87
CA PRO A 650 2.17 15.90 -19.62
C PRO A 650 2.92 15.22 -18.48
N ARG A 651 3.38 16.03 -17.51
CA ARG A 651 3.97 15.48 -16.29
C ARG A 651 2.98 14.54 -15.60
N ASN A 652 3.46 13.42 -15.10
CA ASN A 652 2.65 12.51 -14.31
C ASN A 652 2.78 12.86 -12.83
N ILE A 653 1.66 13.04 -12.17
CA ILE A 653 1.61 13.36 -10.75
C ILE A 653 0.71 12.36 -10.04
N TRP A 654 1.25 11.75 -8.97
CA TRP A 654 0.50 10.94 -8.04
C TRP A 654 0.56 11.59 -6.67
N VAL A 655 -0.57 11.59 -5.97
CA VAL A 655 -0.66 12.18 -4.63
C VAL A 655 -1.30 11.20 -3.65
N ILE A 656 -0.86 11.27 -2.41
CA ILE A 656 -1.59 10.74 -1.25
C ILE A 656 -2.09 11.97 -0.51
N PRO A 657 -3.38 12.34 -0.64
CA PRO A 657 -3.92 13.54 -0.02
C PRO A 657 -4.13 13.37 1.48
N PRO A 658 -4.26 14.48 2.22
CA PRO A 658 -4.50 14.45 3.64
C PRO A 658 -5.76 13.63 4.00
N GLY A 659 -5.63 12.73 4.98
CA GLY A 659 -6.74 11.93 5.50
C GLY A 659 -7.24 10.79 4.59
N VAL A 660 -6.64 10.62 3.41
CA VAL A 660 -6.96 9.53 2.49
C VAL A 660 -5.72 8.66 2.32
N PRO A 661 -5.64 7.48 2.97
CA PRO A 661 -4.42 6.63 2.98
C PRO A 661 -4.25 5.89 1.65
N ARG A 662 -4.29 6.62 0.54
CA ARG A 662 -4.22 6.07 -0.79
C ARG A 662 -3.56 7.02 -1.76
N MET A 663 -2.82 6.46 -2.72
CA MET A 663 -2.21 7.19 -3.81
C MET A 663 -3.15 7.26 -5.03
N PHE A 664 -3.29 8.45 -5.59
CA PHE A 664 -4.06 8.72 -6.79
C PHE A 664 -3.19 9.37 -7.84
N ARG A 665 -3.38 9.01 -9.10
CA ARG A 665 -2.88 9.80 -10.21
C ARG A 665 -3.84 10.96 -10.44
N ILE A 666 -3.35 12.18 -10.38
CA ILE A 666 -4.18 13.35 -10.66
C ILE A 666 -4.09 13.76 -12.14
N PRO A 667 -5.15 14.37 -12.71
CA PRO A 667 -5.10 14.96 -14.04
C PRO A 667 -3.95 15.96 -14.19
N PRO A 668 -3.51 16.27 -15.42
CA PRO A 668 -2.49 17.28 -15.63
C PRO A 668 -2.85 18.60 -14.95
N VAL A 669 -1.99 19.06 -14.06
CA VAL A 669 -2.19 20.30 -13.30
C VAL A 669 -1.83 21.49 -14.19
N GLY A 670 -2.70 22.49 -14.24
CA GLY A 670 -2.41 23.73 -14.93
C GLY A 670 -1.18 24.43 -14.34
N TYR A 671 -0.43 25.15 -15.16
CA TYR A 671 0.83 25.80 -14.76
C TYR A 671 0.65 26.81 -13.64
N ASP A 672 -0.44 27.54 -13.63
CA ASP A 672 -0.80 28.56 -12.65
C ASP A 672 -1.72 28.03 -11.53
N GLN A 673 -1.76 26.69 -11.32
CA GLN A 673 -2.41 26.12 -10.15
C GLN A 673 -1.61 26.45 -8.87
N PRO A 674 -2.29 26.75 -7.76
CA PRO A 674 -1.60 27.01 -6.50
C PRO A 674 -0.75 25.83 -6.05
N PHE A 675 0.48 26.12 -5.64
CA PHE A 675 1.37 25.14 -5.04
C PHE A 675 0.89 24.80 -3.61
N PRO A 676 0.86 23.51 -3.21
CA PRO A 676 0.44 23.11 -1.87
C PRO A 676 1.26 23.79 -0.76
N GLY A 677 0.61 24.32 0.26
CA GLY A 677 1.26 24.98 1.39
C GLY A 677 1.65 26.45 1.17
N ALA A 678 1.59 26.97 -0.06
CA ALA A 678 1.97 28.34 -0.37
C ALA A 678 0.87 29.41 -0.19
N ASP A 679 -0.32 29.03 0.27
CA ASP A 679 -1.48 29.92 0.47
C ASP A 679 -1.83 30.76 -0.76
N GLY A 680 -1.65 30.19 -1.97
CA GLY A 680 -1.89 30.84 -3.24
C GLY A 680 -0.77 31.82 -3.68
N LEU A 681 0.31 31.97 -2.91
CA LEU A 681 1.41 32.86 -3.22
C LEU A 681 2.40 32.31 -4.26
N MET A 682 2.43 31.01 -4.45
CA MET A 682 3.24 30.34 -5.46
C MET A 682 2.37 29.45 -6.34
N PHE A 683 2.62 29.44 -7.63
CA PHE A 683 2.02 28.53 -8.61
C PHE A 683 2.98 27.39 -8.96
N VAL A 684 2.44 26.32 -9.55
CA VAL A 684 3.22 25.11 -9.90
C VAL A 684 4.37 25.42 -10.87
N ASP A 685 4.17 26.35 -11.82
CA ASP A 685 5.21 26.76 -12.75
C ASP A 685 6.27 27.70 -12.17
N MET A 686 6.05 28.19 -10.95
CA MET A 686 7.02 29.00 -10.21
C MET A 686 8.02 28.16 -9.40
N ILE A 687 7.85 26.81 -9.37
CA ILE A 687 8.82 25.90 -8.74
C ILE A 687 10.18 26.07 -9.43
N ASP A 688 11.27 26.06 -8.65
CA ASP A 688 12.62 26.24 -9.15
C ASP A 688 12.79 27.55 -9.98
N MET A 689 12.06 28.60 -9.59
CA MET A 689 11.94 29.91 -10.26
C MET A 689 11.17 29.87 -11.59
N TYR A 690 11.26 28.80 -12.37
CA TYR A 690 10.41 28.47 -13.51
C TYR A 690 10.41 26.98 -13.83
N ASN A 691 9.22 26.36 -13.86
CA ASN A 691 9.00 24.96 -14.21
C ASN A 691 7.69 24.76 -15.00
N GLY A 692 7.53 25.52 -16.08
CA GLY A 692 6.38 25.44 -17.01
C GLY A 692 6.79 24.97 -18.40
N ALA A 693 5.80 24.63 -19.25
CA ALA A 693 6.03 24.54 -20.70
C ALA A 693 6.14 25.94 -21.31
N PHE A 694 6.69 26.01 -22.49
CA PHE A 694 6.94 27.30 -23.14
C PHE A 694 5.77 27.77 -24.02
N ASP A 695 4.68 27.05 -24.07
CA ASP A 695 3.53 27.26 -24.94
C ASP A 695 2.68 28.49 -24.58
N ARG A 696 2.69 28.90 -23.30
CA ARG A 696 1.80 29.95 -22.77
C ARG A 696 2.26 31.38 -23.12
N TYR A 697 3.52 31.54 -23.43
CA TYR A 697 4.14 32.87 -23.60
C TYR A 697 4.87 32.97 -24.94
N VAL A 698 4.97 34.18 -25.42
CA VAL A 698 5.96 34.62 -26.42
C VAL A 698 7.20 35.07 -25.66
N TRP A 699 8.33 34.44 -25.94
CA TRP A 699 9.58 34.62 -25.20
C TRP A 699 10.54 35.51 -25.99
N LYS A 700 10.86 36.68 -25.45
CA LYS A 700 11.76 37.66 -26.07
C LYS A 700 13.06 37.75 -25.27
N LEU A 701 14.17 37.47 -25.90
CA LEU A 701 15.48 37.71 -25.34
C LEU A 701 15.79 39.22 -25.50
N THR A 702 15.98 39.94 -24.38
CA THR A 702 16.27 41.40 -24.39
C THR A 702 17.77 41.71 -24.28
N GLY A 703 18.60 40.68 -23.96
CA GLY A 703 20.05 40.84 -23.85
C GLY A 703 20.59 40.56 -22.45
N LYS A 704 21.78 41.08 -22.14
CA LYS A 704 22.41 40.95 -20.82
C LYS A 704 22.38 42.30 -20.07
N ARG A 705 22.30 42.24 -18.75
CA ARG A 705 22.41 43.36 -17.83
C ARG A 705 23.30 42.98 -16.64
N GLU A 706 23.92 43.98 -16.03
CA GLU A 706 24.60 43.86 -14.74
C GLU A 706 23.62 44.27 -13.64
N LEU A 707 23.25 43.36 -12.78
CA LEU A 707 22.29 43.59 -11.69
C LEU A 707 22.82 43.05 -10.37
N TYR A 708 22.43 43.69 -9.27
CA TYR A 708 22.60 43.13 -7.94
C TYR A 708 21.60 41.99 -7.75
N VAL A 709 22.12 40.80 -7.51
CA VAL A 709 21.31 39.55 -7.36
C VAL A 709 21.74 38.80 -6.10
N PRO A 710 20.84 38.01 -5.49
CA PRO A 710 21.20 37.17 -4.35
C PRO A 710 22.22 36.11 -4.76
N TYR A 711 23.38 36.07 -4.13
CA TYR A 711 24.47 35.17 -4.49
C TYR A 711 25.30 34.76 -3.28
N ASN A 712 25.89 33.55 -3.29
CA ASN A 712 26.71 33.01 -2.18
C ASN A 712 25.99 33.08 -0.83
N SER A 713 24.73 32.63 -0.82
CA SER A 713 23.77 32.79 0.29
C SER A 713 23.99 31.80 1.45
N TYR A 714 25.26 31.45 1.76
CA TYR A 714 25.60 30.46 2.77
C TYR A 714 25.07 30.81 4.17
N ARG A 715 25.06 32.09 4.53
CA ARG A 715 24.64 32.56 5.86
C ARG A 715 23.18 32.25 6.17
N LEU A 716 22.34 32.11 5.15
CA LEU A 716 20.92 31.78 5.29
C LEU A 716 20.70 30.32 5.70
N GLY A 717 21.70 29.48 5.60
CA GLY A 717 21.62 28.05 5.88
C GLY A 717 22.64 27.49 6.86
N ASP A 718 23.58 28.29 7.34
CA ASP A 718 24.67 27.82 8.19
C ASP A 718 24.29 27.63 9.68
N GLY A 719 23.03 27.93 10.02
CA GLY A 719 22.48 27.73 11.37
C GLY A 719 22.66 28.94 12.30
N ARG A 720 23.31 30.02 11.89
CA ARG A 720 23.47 31.24 12.72
C ARG A 720 22.18 32.01 12.90
N TYR A 721 21.24 31.91 11.94
CA TYR A 721 19.94 32.58 12.01
C TYR A 721 18.83 31.59 12.34
N ARG A 722 17.92 32.01 13.21
CA ARG A 722 16.64 31.34 13.44
C ARG A 722 15.59 31.82 12.46
N TYR A 723 14.60 30.97 12.12
CA TYR A 723 13.53 31.38 11.22
C TYR A 723 12.81 32.63 11.66
N ALA A 724 12.59 32.80 12.97
CA ALA A 724 12.02 34.00 13.54
C ALA A 724 12.84 35.29 13.28
N GLN A 725 14.15 35.18 13.06
CA GLN A 725 15.02 36.30 12.70
C GLN A 725 15.00 36.60 11.21
N LEU A 726 14.82 35.56 10.37
CA LEU A 726 14.77 35.72 8.92
C LEU A 726 13.41 36.21 8.40
N LEU A 727 12.31 35.84 9.13
CA LEU A 727 10.94 36.12 8.71
C LEU A 727 10.39 37.33 9.43
N THR A 728 10.53 38.50 8.82
CA THR A 728 9.96 39.74 9.35
C THR A 728 8.54 39.99 8.79
N PRO A 729 7.72 40.86 9.39
CA PRO A 729 6.35 41.12 8.92
C PRO A 729 6.22 41.65 7.51
N LYS A 730 7.22 42.37 6.99
CA LYS A 730 7.16 43.13 5.74
C LYS A 730 7.91 42.44 4.59
N PHE A 731 9.10 41.94 4.87
CA PHE A 731 10.00 41.36 3.89
C PHE A 731 10.93 40.33 4.57
N PHE A 732 11.56 39.52 3.77
CA PHE A 732 12.60 38.60 4.21
C PHE A 732 13.80 39.41 4.73
N ASN A 733 14.31 39.08 5.92
CA ASN A 733 15.33 39.87 6.59
C ASN A 733 16.62 39.96 5.78
N PRO A 734 17.04 41.16 5.33
CA PRO A 734 18.23 41.31 4.50
C PRO A 734 19.55 41.11 5.26
N GLU A 735 19.58 41.05 6.58
CA GLU A 735 20.83 40.87 7.36
C GLU A 735 21.53 39.52 7.06
N GLY A 736 20.77 38.46 6.78
CA GLY A 736 21.32 37.18 6.35
C GLY A 736 21.61 37.07 4.86
N THR A 737 21.16 38.05 4.06
CA THR A 737 21.27 38.01 2.61
C THR A 737 22.63 38.57 2.12
N ARG A 738 23.03 38.17 0.92
CA ARG A 738 24.21 38.65 0.24
C ARG A 738 23.84 38.95 -1.20
N TYR A 739 24.00 40.20 -1.61
CA TYR A 739 23.78 40.63 -2.99
C TYR A 739 25.13 40.92 -3.62
N GLU A 740 25.31 40.44 -4.83
CA GLU A 740 26.54 40.68 -5.64
C GLU A 740 26.15 41.19 -7.03
N LEU A 741 27.03 41.95 -7.67
CA LEU A 741 26.82 42.38 -9.03
C LEU A 741 27.17 41.29 -10.01
N HIS A 742 26.20 40.75 -10.76
CA HIS A 742 26.42 39.72 -11.77
C HIS A 742 25.84 40.13 -13.13
N ARG A 743 26.39 39.55 -14.19
CA ARG A 743 25.76 39.58 -15.50
C ARG A 743 24.63 38.57 -15.57
N VAL A 744 23.46 39.04 -15.94
CA VAL A 744 22.27 38.25 -16.11
C VAL A 744 21.67 38.39 -17.49
N TRP A 745 21.23 37.29 -18.06
CA TRP A 745 20.39 37.32 -19.24
C TRP A 745 18.99 37.79 -18.83
N VAL A 746 18.36 38.61 -19.66
CA VAL A 746 17.02 39.13 -19.40
C VAL A 746 16.07 38.63 -20.49
N ILE A 747 15.02 37.97 -20.06
CA ILE A 747 13.98 37.41 -20.91
C ILE A 747 12.65 38.03 -20.52
N GLU A 748 11.94 38.57 -21.47
CA GLU A 748 10.55 39.00 -21.32
C GLU A 748 9.61 37.97 -21.91
N ALA A 749 8.58 37.59 -21.15
CA ALA A 749 7.56 36.64 -21.53
C ALA A 749 6.19 37.33 -21.51
N SER A 750 5.57 37.50 -22.66
CA SER A 750 4.23 38.04 -22.81
C SER A 750 3.23 36.93 -23.11
N GLU A 751 2.07 36.93 -22.45
CA GLU A 751 1.05 35.90 -22.66
C GLU A 751 0.70 35.79 -24.15
N ARG A 752 0.65 34.57 -24.65
CA ARG A 752 0.34 34.28 -26.05
C ARG A 752 -1.16 34.38 -26.28
N GLY A 753 -1.59 35.02 -27.34
CA GLY A 753 -3.00 35.11 -27.73
C GLY A 753 -3.67 33.74 -27.81
N GLY A 754 -4.82 33.59 -27.19
CA GLY A 754 -5.59 32.34 -27.07
C GLY A 754 -5.14 31.40 -25.97
N MET A 755 -4.02 31.70 -25.28
CA MET A 755 -3.59 31.00 -24.07
C MET A 755 -4.01 31.78 -22.82
N ARG A 756 -4.01 31.12 -21.65
CA ARG A 756 -4.37 31.76 -20.38
C ARG A 756 -3.39 31.42 -19.30
N HIS A 757 -2.97 32.46 -18.58
CA HIS A 757 -2.20 32.33 -17.35
C HIS A 757 -2.59 33.47 -16.40
N SER A 758 -2.35 33.31 -15.10
CA SER A 758 -2.62 34.35 -14.10
C SER A 758 -1.72 35.60 -14.25
N PHE A 759 -0.58 35.47 -14.92
CA PHE A 759 0.34 36.57 -15.22
C PHE A 759 0.31 36.93 -16.70
N GLY A 760 0.04 38.18 -17.04
CA GLY A 760 0.06 38.68 -18.42
C GLY A 760 1.46 38.84 -18.97
N THR A 761 2.41 39.30 -18.13
CA THR A 761 3.83 39.48 -18.48
C THR A 761 4.73 38.99 -17.35
N ARG A 762 5.86 38.40 -17.73
CA ARG A 762 6.89 37.93 -16.77
C ARG A 762 8.27 38.38 -17.28
N VAL A 763 9.18 38.77 -16.36
CA VAL A 763 10.57 39.05 -16.69
C VAL A 763 11.47 38.18 -15.86
N PHE A 764 12.36 37.45 -16.54
CA PHE A 764 13.29 36.52 -15.91
C PHE A 764 14.72 37.06 -16.02
N TYR A 765 15.46 36.95 -14.91
CA TYR A 765 16.86 37.31 -14.84
C TYR A 765 17.68 36.06 -14.52
N VAL A 766 18.44 35.61 -15.53
CA VAL A 766 19.17 34.34 -15.50
C VAL A 766 20.65 34.58 -15.41
N ASP A 767 21.29 34.07 -14.37
CA ASP A 767 22.73 34.23 -14.16
C ASP A 767 23.55 33.50 -15.26
N GLU A 768 24.53 34.21 -15.83
CA GLU A 768 25.34 33.62 -16.91
C GLU A 768 26.31 32.54 -16.43
N ASP A 769 26.77 32.65 -15.16
CA ASP A 769 27.74 31.69 -14.59
C ASP A 769 27.12 30.38 -14.12
N SER A 770 25.81 30.34 -13.88
CA SER A 770 25.15 29.18 -13.32
C SER A 770 23.90 28.72 -14.06
N TRP A 771 23.37 29.54 -14.97
CA TRP A 771 22.07 29.35 -15.63
C TRP A 771 20.91 29.24 -14.65
N ASN A 772 21.09 29.66 -13.38
CA ASN A 772 19.99 29.79 -12.46
C ASN A 772 19.18 31.04 -12.75
N VAL A 773 17.86 30.94 -12.76
CA VAL A 773 16.97 32.09 -12.66
C VAL A 773 17.09 32.64 -11.24
N LEU A 774 17.55 33.86 -11.07
CA LEU A 774 17.76 34.48 -9.77
C LEU A 774 16.64 35.44 -9.37
N LEU A 775 16.01 36.10 -10.33
CA LEU A 775 14.90 37.01 -10.10
C LEU A 775 13.80 36.75 -11.12
N VAL A 776 12.53 36.85 -10.70
CA VAL A 776 11.38 36.87 -11.61
C VAL A 776 10.39 37.96 -11.22
N GLU A 777 9.99 38.75 -12.17
CA GLU A 777 8.94 39.76 -12.03
C GLU A 777 7.69 39.25 -12.74
N ASN A 778 6.58 39.15 -12.03
CA ASN A 778 5.32 38.66 -12.56
C ASN A 778 4.29 39.80 -12.51
N GLN A 779 3.82 40.23 -13.67
CA GLN A 779 2.84 41.30 -13.82
C GLN A 779 1.46 40.71 -14.09
N ASP A 780 0.43 41.37 -13.61
CA ASP A 780 -0.94 41.05 -13.98
C ASP A 780 -1.27 41.54 -15.40
N HIS A 781 -2.50 41.30 -15.84
CA HIS A 781 -2.96 41.71 -17.18
C HIS A 781 -3.10 43.24 -17.35
N ASP A 782 -3.10 44.01 -16.25
CA ASP A 782 -3.06 45.47 -16.27
C ASP A 782 -1.61 46.01 -16.33
N GLY A 783 -0.60 45.13 -16.45
CA GLY A 783 0.81 45.50 -16.46
C GLY A 783 1.37 45.90 -15.10
N ARG A 784 0.62 45.67 -14.00
CA ARG A 784 1.07 46.00 -12.66
C ARG A 784 1.91 44.87 -12.11
N LEU A 785 3.09 45.18 -11.55
CA LEU A 785 3.93 44.20 -10.87
C LEU A 785 3.15 43.63 -9.67
N TRP A 786 2.83 42.36 -9.77
CA TRP A 786 2.03 41.64 -8.76
C TRP A 786 2.91 40.80 -7.83
N ARG A 787 3.73 39.88 -8.41
CA ARG A 787 4.62 39.03 -7.63
C ARG A 787 6.06 39.19 -8.06
N PHE A 788 6.95 39.23 -7.07
CA PHE A 788 8.38 39.25 -7.25
C PHE A 788 9.03 38.07 -6.58
N GLN A 789 9.88 37.33 -7.31
CA GLN A 789 10.60 36.17 -6.76
C GLN A 789 12.10 36.50 -6.70
N GLU A 790 12.71 36.05 -5.56
CA GLU A 790 14.17 36.07 -5.37
C GLU A 790 14.64 34.65 -5.06
N GLY A 791 15.56 34.14 -5.87
CA GLY A 791 16.27 32.86 -5.62
C GLY A 791 17.65 33.16 -5.03
N HIS A 792 17.84 32.85 -3.76
CA HIS A 792 19.11 33.01 -3.07
C HIS A 792 20.09 31.92 -3.47
N LEU A 793 21.01 32.22 -4.41
CA LEU A 793 21.90 31.22 -4.97
C LEU A 793 22.87 30.69 -3.92
N LEU A 794 22.94 29.38 -3.83
CA LEU A 794 23.85 28.62 -2.96
C LEU A 794 24.70 27.69 -3.83
N PRO A 795 25.95 28.04 -4.13
CA PRO A 795 26.90 27.13 -4.75
C PRO A 795 27.30 26.00 -3.76
N ALA A 796 26.96 24.76 -4.10
CA ALA A 796 27.39 23.59 -3.34
C ALA A 796 28.76 23.15 -3.87
N TYR A 797 29.80 23.73 -3.29
CA TYR A 797 31.16 23.57 -3.78
C TYR A 797 31.68 22.13 -3.68
N ASP A 798 31.18 21.36 -2.75
CA ASP A 798 31.59 19.97 -2.49
C ASP A 798 31.16 18.97 -3.59
N VAL A 799 30.04 19.26 -4.27
CA VAL A 799 29.55 18.51 -5.42
C VAL A 799 29.60 19.30 -6.72
N GLN A 800 30.13 20.54 -6.68
CA GLN A 800 30.23 21.45 -7.80
C GLN A 800 28.89 21.67 -8.52
N ALA A 801 27.85 22.00 -7.76
CA ALA A 801 26.52 22.31 -8.26
C ALA A 801 26.00 23.63 -7.68
N ALA A 802 24.97 24.24 -8.26
CA ALA A 802 24.40 25.48 -7.75
C ALA A 802 22.87 25.43 -7.80
N ASN A 803 22.23 25.76 -6.67
CA ASN A 803 20.78 25.80 -6.52
C ASN A 803 20.35 27.02 -5.72
N CYS A 804 19.11 27.49 -5.92
CA CYS A 804 18.54 28.55 -5.11
C CYS A 804 17.87 27.97 -3.87
N ALA A 805 18.34 28.40 -2.70
CA ALA A 805 17.75 28.07 -1.39
C ALA A 805 18.18 29.10 -0.34
N PRO A 806 17.22 29.80 0.31
CA PRO A 806 15.77 29.78 0.07
C PRO A 806 15.33 30.50 -1.23
N VAL A 807 14.04 30.33 -1.58
CA VAL A 807 13.35 31.11 -2.60
C VAL A 807 12.26 31.93 -1.94
N VAL A 808 12.24 33.21 -2.17
CA VAL A 808 11.25 34.14 -1.61
C VAL A 808 10.32 34.65 -2.72
N THR A 809 9.00 34.58 -2.47
CA THR A 809 7.98 35.14 -3.36
C THR A 809 7.17 36.19 -2.62
N TYR A 810 7.33 37.46 -3.02
CA TYR A 810 6.56 38.58 -2.47
C TYR A 810 5.29 38.81 -3.26
N ASP A 811 4.16 38.96 -2.60
CA ASP A 811 2.93 39.50 -3.18
C ASP A 811 2.88 41.00 -2.88
N LEU A 812 3.14 41.79 -3.90
CA LEU A 812 3.24 43.27 -3.76
C LEU A 812 1.85 43.92 -3.67
N LYS A 813 0.76 43.21 -3.97
CA LYS A 813 -0.60 43.73 -3.84
C LYS A 813 -1.07 43.65 -2.37
N ASP A 814 -0.97 42.51 -1.75
CA ASP A 814 -1.50 42.29 -0.40
C ASP A 814 -0.45 42.33 0.73
N GLY A 815 0.83 42.34 0.36
CA GLY A 815 1.95 42.47 1.31
C GLY A 815 2.31 41.16 2.03
N ARG A 816 1.72 40.01 1.65
CA ARG A 816 2.18 38.70 2.08
C ARG A 816 3.45 38.27 1.33
N TYR A 817 4.22 37.40 1.91
CA TYR A 817 5.26 36.71 1.17
C TYR A 817 5.38 35.25 1.59
N PHE A 818 5.90 34.44 0.69
CA PHE A 818 6.14 33.03 0.87
C PHE A 818 7.64 32.74 0.76
N VAL A 819 8.17 31.95 1.68
CA VAL A 819 9.55 31.47 1.62
C VAL A 819 9.55 29.97 1.51
N ASN A 820 10.18 29.46 0.47
CA ASN A 820 10.37 28.03 0.25
C ASN A 820 11.81 27.62 0.54
N ARG A 821 12.02 26.39 0.99
CA ARG A 821 13.35 25.79 1.23
C ARG A 821 14.18 26.55 2.28
N LEU A 822 13.56 26.99 3.38
CA LEU A 822 14.30 27.36 4.59
C LEU A 822 14.90 26.09 5.21
N TYR A 823 16.20 26.09 5.50
CA TYR A 823 16.89 24.92 6.07
C TYR A 823 17.85 25.26 7.22
N ALA A 824 17.89 26.52 7.68
CA ALA A 824 18.77 26.93 8.79
C ALA A 824 18.52 26.15 10.09
N GLU A 825 17.27 25.78 10.38
CA GLU A 825 16.89 24.98 11.54
C GLU A 825 16.57 23.51 11.21
N ASP A 826 16.70 23.10 9.96
CA ASP A 826 16.48 21.75 9.48
C ASP A 826 17.80 21.02 9.19
N ALA A 827 17.75 19.74 8.80
CA ALA A 827 18.95 19.03 8.39
C ALA A 827 19.58 19.65 7.13
N PRO A 828 20.91 19.61 6.99
CA PRO A 828 21.57 20.13 5.79
C PRO A 828 21.10 19.36 4.54
N PRO A 829 20.93 20.04 3.40
CA PRO A 829 20.68 19.39 2.13
C PRO A 829 21.78 18.35 1.81
N GLN A 830 21.38 17.20 1.33
CA GLN A 830 22.29 16.14 0.89
C GLN A 830 22.21 16.00 -0.62
N LEU A 831 23.35 16.15 -1.31
CA LEU A 831 23.47 16.03 -2.74
C LEU A 831 24.18 14.70 -3.08
N ASP A 832 23.97 14.22 -4.29
CA ASP A 832 24.58 12.99 -4.84
C ASP A 832 24.35 11.72 -3.99
N VAL A 833 23.24 11.70 -3.22
CA VAL A 833 22.83 10.52 -2.45
C VAL A 833 22.46 9.39 -3.43
N PRO A 834 22.97 8.17 -3.24
CA PRO A 834 22.60 7.04 -4.09
C PRO A 834 21.07 6.81 -4.07
N MET A 835 20.43 6.84 -5.25
CA MET A 835 19.02 6.58 -5.44
C MET A 835 18.81 5.69 -6.67
N ARG A 836 17.79 4.84 -6.61
CA ARG A 836 17.39 3.99 -7.73
C ARG A 836 16.05 4.49 -8.28
N GLU A 837 15.88 4.43 -9.60
CA GLU A 837 14.63 4.81 -10.26
C GLU A 837 13.43 4.02 -9.74
N ALA A 838 13.64 2.75 -9.40
CA ALA A 838 12.61 1.89 -8.80
C ALA A 838 11.98 2.45 -7.51
N GLU A 839 12.69 3.33 -6.78
CA GLU A 839 12.17 3.97 -5.57
C GLU A 839 11.11 5.05 -5.87
N PHE A 840 11.06 5.51 -7.12
CA PHE A 840 10.14 6.54 -7.62
C PHE A 840 9.01 5.95 -8.48
N LEU A 841 8.86 4.63 -8.52
CA LEU A 841 7.70 4.02 -9.14
C LEU A 841 6.46 4.19 -8.24
N PRO A 842 5.28 4.42 -8.81
CA PRO A 842 4.06 4.62 -8.03
C PRO A 842 3.79 3.51 -7.01
N ASP A 843 4.02 2.24 -7.39
CA ASP A 843 3.82 1.10 -6.49
C ASP A 843 4.79 1.09 -5.31
N ALA A 844 6.04 1.47 -5.54
CA ALA A 844 7.04 1.57 -4.47
C ALA A 844 6.69 2.68 -3.48
N VAL A 845 6.24 3.83 -3.98
CA VAL A 845 5.82 4.97 -3.15
C VAL A 845 4.51 4.65 -2.44
N ARG A 846 3.53 4.02 -3.11
CA ARG A 846 2.30 3.53 -2.51
C ARG A 846 2.59 2.57 -1.36
N GLY A 847 3.40 1.54 -1.59
CA GLY A 847 3.78 0.57 -0.56
C GLY A 847 4.49 1.19 0.64
N ARG A 848 5.16 2.33 0.46
CA ARG A 848 5.92 3.01 1.52
C ARG A 848 5.10 4.01 2.33
N TYR A 849 4.12 4.68 1.70
CA TYR A 849 3.45 5.86 2.27
C TYR A 849 1.92 5.74 2.35
N ALA A 850 1.25 4.77 1.73
CA ALA A 850 -0.21 4.67 1.73
C ALA A 850 -0.81 3.98 2.98
N HIS A 851 -0.03 3.83 4.05
CA HIS A 851 -0.48 3.16 5.29
C HIS A 851 -0.67 4.12 6.48
N PHE A 852 -0.74 5.43 6.23
CA PHE A 852 -0.84 6.46 7.28
C PHE A 852 -2.28 6.90 7.54
#